data_e9ade67491eca75def2196acd15d9345
#
_entry.id   e9ade67491eca75def2196acd15d9345
#
_cell.length_a   1.000
_cell.length_b   1.000
_cell.length_c   1.000
_cell.angle_alpha   90.00
_cell.angle_beta   90.00
_cell.angle_gamma   90.00
#
_symmetry.space_group_name_H-M   'P 1'
#
loop_
_entity.id
_entity.type
_entity.pdbx_description
1 polymer ?
#
loop_
_entity_poly.entity_id
_entity_poly.type
_entity_poly.pdbx_seq_one_letter_code
_entity_poly.pdbx_strand_id
1 'polypeptide(L)'
;MIRMRRLAIALSAILVGCGRGQNAAFTAENPFAEPSPLFDQAPPFDRIHDADYQPAIEEGMRRQLAEVAVIAADTAAPTFENTIVALERSGALLRRVTKVFFALASANMDDTLQEVQETEAPRLAAHADAIFLNDTLFRRVRSLYDRRASLGLDSIQQFLVQRYYKDFVRAGALLADSDKAKLRALNKEEASLSADFQKRLLAATKAGALVVADSTQLDGLSPAELAAAAQAAADRQLPGRWVLPLQNTTQQPPQAELENRAVRERLFEASTTRAERGDSNDTRQVIARLAQLRAEKARLLGFPTLAAYVLDDQMARTPEAAIKLLTDLAGPAVAKARSEAAAMQALIDHEHGGFTLAPWDWQYYAEQVRRARYALDESQIMPYFELDRVLEDGVFFAANRLYGLSFRERHDLPVYHPDVRVFEVLDADSSSVGLLYCDYFKRDSKSGGAWSDTFVDGAGLLGTKPVVFNVANFTKPAPGQPALLTYDNVTTMFHEFGHALHMLLTTVRYPRLAGANTPTDFVEVPSQFNEHWALYPAVLAHYARHYGTGEPMPPALVEKIKRARTFNEGFATTEYLEAALLDLAWHTLPPGPAQTNVDSFEAAALRRYHVAVPDVPPRYHSSYFAHIWDGGYDANYYAYMWSEVIDDDAFAWFTEHGGLTRANGKRFRDMILSRGGTGDMGVMYRAFRGRDARIEPLLEERGLVPGRVR
;
A
#
# COMPACT_ATOMS: atom_id res chain seq x y z
N MET A 1 -55.90 -48.61 52.32
CA MET A 1 -54.56 -49.13 51.92
C MET A 1 -54.27 -48.68 50.44
N ILE A 2 -53.61 -47.54 50.28
CA ILE A 2 -53.18 -47.05 48.99
C ILE A 2 -51.75 -46.58 49.12
N ARG A 3 -50.87 -47.23 48.41
CA ARG A 3 -49.42 -46.92 48.35
C ARG A 3 -49.16 -45.68 47.51
N MET A 4 -48.61 -44.60 48.11
CA MET A 4 -48.02 -43.45 47.40
C MET A 4 -46.67 -43.86 46.83
N ARG A 5 -46.52 -43.77 45.48
CA ARG A 5 -45.24 -43.78 44.78
C ARG A 5 -44.73 -42.35 44.73
N ARG A 6 -43.54 -42.08 45.26
CA ARG A 6 -42.78 -40.86 45.12
C ARG A 6 -42.08 -40.85 43.76
N LEU A 7 -42.40 -39.86 42.93
CA LEU A 7 -41.69 -39.57 41.65
C LEU A 7 -40.53 -38.64 42.00
N ALA A 8 -39.30 -39.08 41.80
CA ALA A 8 -38.10 -38.25 41.89
C ALA A 8 -37.88 -37.55 40.54
N ILE A 9 -38.02 -36.22 40.50
CA ILE A 9 -37.67 -35.40 39.35
C ILE A 9 -36.19 -35.06 39.51
N ALA A 10 -35.33 -35.62 38.64
CA ALA A 10 -33.95 -35.22 38.51
C ALA A 10 -33.88 -33.93 37.70
N LEU A 11 -33.56 -32.79 38.33
CA LEU A 11 -33.20 -31.55 37.68
C LEU A 11 -31.75 -31.68 37.15
N SER A 12 -31.60 -31.90 35.85
CA SER A 12 -30.30 -31.74 35.16
C SER A 12 -30.06 -30.25 34.97
N ALA A 13 -29.21 -29.66 35.80
CA ALA A 13 -28.67 -28.33 35.60
C ALA A 13 -27.69 -28.39 34.40
N ILE A 14 -28.09 -27.85 33.24
CA ILE A 14 -27.19 -27.55 32.15
C ILE A 14 -26.40 -26.30 32.57
N LEU A 15 -25.19 -26.52 33.03
CA LEU A 15 -24.19 -25.46 33.14
C LEU A 15 -23.78 -25.07 31.71
N VAL A 16 -24.36 -24.00 31.20
CA VAL A 16 -23.81 -23.27 30.06
C VAL A 16 -22.56 -22.57 30.60
N GLY A 17 -21.43 -23.23 30.46
CA GLY A 17 -20.13 -22.64 30.68
C GLY A 17 -19.92 -21.60 29.56
N CYS A 18 -19.97 -20.31 29.90
CA CYS A 18 -19.30 -19.28 29.13
C CYS A 18 -17.81 -19.62 29.13
N GLY A 19 -17.35 -20.35 28.13
CA GLY A 19 -15.95 -20.56 27.87
C GLY A 19 -15.35 -19.23 27.48
N ARG A 20 -14.67 -18.53 28.40
CA ARG A 20 -13.57 -17.64 28.05
C ARG A 20 -12.58 -18.53 27.31
N GLY A 21 -12.34 -18.23 26.03
CA GLY A 21 -11.36 -18.94 25.24
C GLY A 21 -10.04 -18.98 26.03
N GLN A 22 -9.62 -20.17 26.44
CA GLN A 22 -8.25 -20.38 26.87
C GLN A 22 -7.41 -20.19 25.60
N ASN A 23 -6.55 -19.17 25.56
CA ASN A 23 -5.57 -19.02 24.51
C ASN A 23 -4.85 -20.37 24.36
N ALA A 24 -4.93 -20.97 23.18
CA ALA A 24 -4.24 -22.21 22.88
C ALA A 24 -2.73 -22.01 23.12
N ALA A 25 -2.10 -22.93 23.86
CA ALA A 25 -0.67 -22.83 24.08
C ALA A 25 0.09 -23.10 22.75
N PHE A 26 1.16 -22.38 22.50
CA PHE A 26 2.05 -22.68 21.36
C PHE A 26 2.63 -24.08 21.49
N THR A 27 2.46 -24.90 20.46
CA THR A 27 2.97 -26.28 20.43
C THR A 27 3.83 -26.51 19.19
N ALA A 28 4.54 -27.66 19.14
CA ALA A 28 5.30 -28.05 17.95
C ALA A 28 4.41 -28.34 16.72
N GLU A 29 3.10 -28.50 16.91
CA GLU A 29 2.11 -28.74 15.85
C GLU A 29 1.63 -27.44 15.21
N ASN A 30 1.88 -26.27 15.85
CA ASN A 30 1.54 -24.97 15.27
C ASN A 30 2.24 -24.81 13.91
N PRO A 31 1.52 -24.42 12.84
CA PRO A 31 2.07 -24.34 11.48
C PRO A 31 3.29 -23.41 11.36
N PHE A 32 3.46 -22.47 12.30
CA PHE A 32 4.58 -21.53 12.34
C PHE A 32 5.77 -22.03 13.15
N ALA A 33 5.68 -23.18 13.83
CA ALA A 33 6.76 -23.67 14.73
C ALA A 33 8.10 -23.86 13.98
N GLU A 34 8.03 -24.43 12.80
CA GLU A 34 9.17 -24.67 11.92
C GLU A 34 8.98 -23.95 10.55
N PRO A 35 10.05 -23.70 9.80
CA PRO A 35 9.93 -23.24 8.42
C PRO A 35 9.02 -24.17 7.61
N SER A 36 8.17 -23.57 6.77
CA SER A 36 7.28 -24.37 5.91
C SER A 36 8.07 -25.35 5.03
N PRO A 37 7.65 -26.61 4.92
CA PRO A 37 8.29 -27.59 4.03
C PRO A 37 7.90 -27.38 2.55
N LEU A 38 6.98 -26.47 2.26
CA LEU A 38 6.53 -26.17 0.89
C LEU A 38 7.63 -25.46 0.10
N PHE A 39 7.45 -25.43 -1.21
CA PHE A 39 8.39 -24.78 -2.12
C PHE A 39 8.67 -23.33 -1.71
N ASP A 40 9.94 -22.94 -1.65
CA ASP A 40 10.45 -21.64 -1.18
C ASP A 40 9.88 -21.19 0.19
N GLN A 41 9.49 -22.15 1.04
CA GLN A 41 8.86 -21.92 2.35
C GLN A 41 7.51 -21.17 2.27
N ALA A 42 6.77 -21.32 1.16
CA ALA A 42 5.42 -20.77 1.02
C ALA A 42 4.56 -21.08 2.26
N PRO A 43 3.73 -20.15 2.75
CA PRO A 43 2.88 -20.41 3.91
C PRO A 43 1.92 -21.58 3.66
N PRO A 44 1.78 -22.52 4.60
CA PRO A 44 0.85 -23.65 4.49
C PRO A 44 -0.58 -23.21 4.81
N PHE A 45 -1.19 -22.39 3.96
CA PHE A 45 -2.51 -21.80 4.20
C PHE A 45 -3.62 -22.82 4.42
N ASP A 46 -3.47 -24.04 3.92
CA ASP A 46 -4.38 -25.17 4.17
C ASP A 46 -4.31 -25.73 5.60
N ARG A 47 -3.30 -25.30 6.39
CA ARG A 47 -3.08 -25.76 7.78
C ARG A 47 -3.13 -24.63 8.79
N ILE A 48 -3.01 -23.36 8.35
CA ILE A 48 -3.05 -22.19 9.20
C ILE A 48 -4.50 -21.87 9.55
N HIS A 49 -4.80 -21.72 10.84
CA HIS A 49 -6.08 -21.27 11.36
C HIS A 49 -5.86 -19.99 12.19
N ASP A 50 -6.89 -19.16 12.34
CA ASP A 50 -6.77 -17.88 13.05
C ASP A 50 -6.28 -18.03 14.49
N ALA A 51 -6.67 -19.12 15.16
CA ALA A 51 -6.22 -19.46 16.50
C ALA A 51 -4.70 -19.76 16.63
N ASP A 52 -4.00 -19.98 15.51
CA ASP A 52 -2.57 -20.27 15.49
C ASP A 52 -1.71 -19.01 15.63
N TYR A 53 -2.24 -17.83 15.26
CA TYR A 53 -1.46 -16.60 15.18
C TYR A 53 -1.03 -16.08 16.55
N GLN A 54 -1.96 -15.85 17.47
CA GLN A 54 -1.64 -15.24 18.76
C GLN A 54 -0.57 -16.01 19.53
N PRO A 55 -0.71 -17.33 19.76
CA PRO A 55 0.31 -18.09 20.49
C PRO A 55 1.67 -18.11 19.76
N ALA A 56 1.68 -18.08 18.42
CA ALA A 56 2.92 -18.04 17.64
C ALA A 56 3.61 -16.67 17.72
N ILE A 57 2.85 -15.57 17.73
CA ILE A 57 3.38 -14.20 17.92
C ILE A 57 3.97 -14.07 19.33
N GLU A 58 3.24 -14.47 20.38
CA GLU A 58 3.71 -14.41 21.77
C GLU A 58 4.98 -15.22 21.99
N GLU A 59 5.03 -16.46 21.48
CA GLU A 59 6.23 -17.30 21.55
C GLU A 59 7.37 -16.75 20.71
N GLY A 60 7.07 -16.19 19.53
CA GLY A 60 8.05 -15.52 18.65
C GLY A 60 8.72 -14.35 19.36
N MET A 61 7.95 -13.50 20.03
CA MET A 61 8.48 -12.39 20.84
C MET A 61 9.35 -12.92 21.99
N ARG A 62 8.89 -13.93 22.70
CA ARG A 62 9.63 -14.53 23.82
C ARG A 62 10.98 -15.11 23.36
N ARG A 63 10.99 -15.85 22.26
CA ARG A 63 12.24 -16.43 21.69
C ARG A 63 13.19 -15.35 21.24
N GLN A 64 12.74 -14.34 20.51
CA GLN A 64 13.60 -13.27 20.02
C GLN A 64 14.22 -12.48 21.20
N LEU A 65 13.46 -12.19 22.27
CA LEU A 65 14.03 -11.52 23.43
C LEU A 65 15.10 -12.38 24.12
N ALA A 66 14.93 -13.71 24.17
CA ALA A 66 15.96 -14.60 24.70
C ALA A 66 17.23 -14.61 23.82
N GLU A 67 17.08 -14.65 22.50
CA GLU A 67 18.20 -14.55 21.55
C GLU A 67 18.94 -13.22 21.69
N VAL A 68 18.21 -12.10 21.75
CA VAL A 68 18.76 -10.76 21.96
C VAL A 68 19.47 -10.64 23.29
N ALA A 69 18.92 -11.25 24.36
CA ALA A 69 19.59 -11.27 25.68
C ALA A 69 20.93 -11.99 25.64
N VAL A 70 21.05 -13.10 24.89
CA VAL A 70 22.33 -13.80 24.67
C VAL A 70 23.32 -12.89 23.94
N ILE A 71 22.90 -12.20 22.87
CA ILE A 71 23.75 -11.26 22.15
C ILE A 71 24.22 -10.11 23.07
N ALA A 72 23.30 -9.55 23.85
CA ALA A 72 23.60 -8.44 24.74
C ALA A 72 24.56 -8.83 25.89
N ALA A 73 24.40 -10.05 26.43
CA ALA A 73 25.20 -10.58 27.55
C ALA A 73 26.55 -11.20 27.13
N ASP A 74 26.82 -11.32 25.81
CA ASP A 74 28.09 -11.88 25.33
C ASP A 74 29.26 -11.04 25.81
N THR A 75 30.15 -11.65 26.60
CA THR A 75 31.34 -11.01 27.18
C THR A 75 32.50 -10.86 26.19
N ALA A 76 32.44 -11.56 25.05
CA ALA A 76 33.42 -11.40 23.98
C ALA A 76 33.31 -9.98 23.36
N ALA A 77 34.46 -9.49 22.89
CA ALA A 77 34.48 -8.21 22.17
C ALA A 77 33.47 -8.22 21.02
N PRO A 78 32.70 -7.11 20.82
CA PRO A 78 31.75 -7.01 19.72
C PRO A 78 32.44 -7.16 18.37
N THR A 79 31.94 -8.11 17.56
CA THR A 79 32.33 -8.33 16.17
C THR A 79 31.10 -8.20 15.28
N PHE A 80 31.31 -8.06 13.98
CA PHE A 80 30.22 -8.04 13.02
C PHE A 80 29.36 -9.31 13.12
N GLU A 81 30.00 -10.49 13.24
CA GLU A 81 29.33 -11.79 13.33
C GLU A 81 28.53 -11.97 14.64
N ASN A 82 29.17 -11.72 15.82
CA ASN A 82 28.52 -11.99 17.11
C ASN A 82 27.53 -10.90 17.54
N THR A 83 27.37 -9.84 16.75
CA THR A 83 26.44 -8.75 17.07
C THR A 83 25.48 -8.49 15.92
N ILE A 84 25.95 -8.05 14.74
CA ILE A 84 25.09 -7.65 13.62
C ILE A 84 24.47 -8.88 12.94
N VAL A 85 25.29 -9.87 12.57
CA VAL A 85 24.76 -11.10 11.94
C VAL A 85 23.89 -11.89 12.90
N ALA A 86 24.21 -11.88 14.20
CA ALA A 86 23.37 -12.50 15.22
C ALA A 86 22.00 -11.81 15.31
N LEU A 87 21.94 -10.47 15.24
CA LEU A 87 20.68 -9.71 15.18
C LEU A 87 19.88 -10.00 13.90
N GLU A 88 20.53 -10.05 12.73
CA GLU A 88 19.89 -10.41 11.45
C GLU A 88 19.22 -11.79 11.48
N ARG A 89 19.80 -12.74 12.22
CA ARG A 89 19.27 -14.10 12.39
C ARG A 89 18.19 -14.20 13.47
N SER A 90 18.14 -13.27 14.42
CA SER A 90 17.20 -13.32 15.54
C SER A 90 15.75 -13.15 15.09
N GLY A 91 14.81 -13.69 15.86
CA GLY A 91 13.37 -13.53 15.66
C GLY A 91 12.82 -14.29 14.44
N ALA A 92 13.41 -15.40 14.04
CA ALA A 92 12.95 -16.16 12.87
C ALA A 92 11.49 -16.62 12.95
N LEU A 93 11.01 -17.05 14.14
CA LEU A 93 9.61 -17.41 14.34
C LEU A 93 8.70 -16.18 14.26
N LEU A 94 9.08 -15.10 14.98
CA LEU A 94 8.28 -13.88 14.97
C LEU A 94 8.12 -13.32 13.56
N ARG A 95 9.22 -13.19 12.81
CA ARG A 95 9.19 -12.73 11.41
C ARG A 95 8.25 -13.59 10.55
N ARG A 96 8.35 -14.92 10.65
CA ARG A 96 7.52 -15.85 9.88
C ARG A 96 6.03 -15.68 10.18
N VAL A 97 5.64 -15.59 11.44
CA VAL A 97 4.22 -15.45 11.79
C VAL A 97 3.70 -14.05 11.50
N THR A 98 4.46 -12.98 11.80
CA THR A 98 3.98 -11.60 11.62
C THR A 98 3.83 -11.23 10.14
N LYS A 99 4.71 -11.69 9.25
CA LYS A 99 4.58 -11.47 7.80
C LYS A 99 3.27 -12.04 7.26
N VAL A 100 2.91 -13.26 7.65
CA VAL A 100 1.64 -13.87 7.22
C VAL A 100 0.45 -13.21 7.92
N PHE A 101 0.55 -12.95 9.23
CA PHE A 101 -0.52 -12.33 10.00
C PHE A 101 -0.92 -10.95 9.43
N PHE A 102 0.02 -10.02 9.28
CA PHE A 102 -0.29 -8.69 8.78
C PHE A 102 -0.73 -8.67 7.32
N ALA A 103 -0.23 -9.60 6.49
CA ALA A 103 -0.75 -9.78 5.15
C ALA A 103 -2.24 -10.15 5.16
N LEU A 104 -2.66 -11.11 5.99
CA LEU A 104 -4.07 -11.51 6.09
C LEU A 104 -4.92 -10.50 6.84
N ALA A 105 -4.40 -9.84 7.87
CA ALA A 105 -5.07 -8.73 8.54
C ALA A 105 -5.45 -7.59 7.59
N SER A 106 -4.68 -7.39 6.50
CA SER A 106 -5.01 -6.42 5.45
C SER A 106 -5.83 -7.02 4.30
N ALA A 107 -5.55 -8.26 3.90
CA ALA A 107 -6.14 -8.85 2.70
C ALA A 107 -7.35 -9.76 2.96
N ASN A 108 -7.53 -10.29 4.15
CA ASN A 108 -8.60 -11.24 4.48
C ASN A 108 -9.00 -11.20 5.96
N MET A 109 -9.26 -10.00 6.47
CA MET A 109 -9.63 -9.74 7.87
C MET A 109 -10.94 -10.42 8.26
N ASP A 110 -10.98 -10.99 9.43
CA ASP A 110 -12.18 -11.42 10.14
C ASP A 110 -12.16 -10.96 11.61
N ASP A 111 -13.20 -11.30 12.37
CA ASP A 111 -13.34 -10.87 13.77
C ASP A 111 -12.23 -11.43 14.68
N THR A 112 -11.74 -12.64 14.40
CA THR A 112 -10.67 -13.28 15.18
C THR A 112 -9.32 -12.63 14.92
N LEU A 113 -8.96 -12.41 13.66
CA LEU A 113 -7.74 -11.69 13.27
C LEU A 113 -7.76 -10.26 13.81
N GLN A 114 -8.93 -9.62 13.79
CA GLN A 114 -9.12 -8.28 14.35
C GLN A 114 -8.83 -8.26 15.86
N GLU A 115 -9.34 -9.22 16.64
CA GLU A 115 -9.08 -9.34 18.07
C GLU A 115 -7.59 -9.60 18.36
N VAL A 116 -6.95 -10.46 17.56
CA VAL A 116 -5.51 -10.71 17.66
C VAL A 116 -4.71 -9.45 17.38
N GLN A 117 -5.05 -8.69 16.34
CA GLN A 117 -4.37 -7.44 16.00
C GLN A 117 -4.48 -6.41 17.13
N GLU A 118 -5.67 -6.18 17.65
CA GLU A 118 -5.89 -5.25 18.78
C GLU A 118 -5.10 -5.64 20.04
N THR A 119 -4.96 -6.94 20.27
CA THR A 119 -4.23 -7.46 21.42
C THR A 119 -2.71 -7.38 21.24
N GLU A 120 -2.22 -7.75 20.04
CA GLU A 120 -0.78 -7.94 19.83
C GLU A 120 -0.07 -6.68 19.32
N ALA A 121 -0.75 -5.73 18.67
CA ALA A 121 -0.10 -4.50 18.19
C ALA A 121 0.64 -3.73 19.30
N PRO A 122 0.02 -3.44 20.48
CA PRO A 122 0.74 -2.78 21.56
C PRO A 122 1.83 -3.65 22.21
N ARG A 123 1.71 -5.00 22.14
CA ARG A 123 2.72 -5.93 22.65
C ARG A 123 3.93 -6.00 21.72
N LEU A 124 3.71 -5.99 20.41
CA LEU A 124 4.76 -5.92 19.40
C LEU A 124 5.53 -4.60 19.49
N ALA A 125 4.85 -3.48 19.72
CA ALA A 125 5.50 -2.20 19.99
C ALA A 125 6.39 -2.26 21.25
N ALA A 126 5.88 -2.83 22.34
CA ALA A 126 6.65 -3.01 23.57
C ALA A 126 7.84 -3.98 23.39
N HIS A 127 7.67 -5.00 22.55
CA HIS A 127 8.73 -5.93 22.17
C HIS A 127 9.87 -5.23 21.38
N ALA A 128 9.51 -4.41 20.39
CA ALA A 128 10.49 -3.60 19.65
C ALA A 128 11.26 -2.65 20.61
N ASP A 129 10.54 -2.00 21.53
CA ASP A 129 11.15 -1.15 22.56
C ASP A 129 12.13 -1.92 23.47
N ALA A 130 11.80 -3.17 23.82
CA ALA A 130 12.68 -4.01 24.63
C ALA A 130 14.02 -4.32 23.94
N ILE A 131 14.02 -4.34 22.60
CA ILE A 131 15.24 -4.54 21.79
C ILE A 131 15.98 -3.23 21.60
N PHE A 132 15.31 -2.22 21.00
CA PHE A 132 15.97 -1.00 20.54
C PHE A 132 16.32 -0.02 21.68
N LEU A 133 15.67 -0.12 22.86
CA LEU A 133 16.00 0.66 24.06
C LEU A 133 16.91 -0.10 25.03
N ASN A 134 17.49 -1.24 24.61
CA ASN A 134 18.41 -2.04 25.43
C ASN A 134 19.82 -1.42 25.39
N ASP A 135 20.24 -0.83 26.52
CA ASP A 135 21.53 -0.14 26.64
C ASP A 135 22.75 -1.04 26.40
N THR A 136 22.65 -2.30 26.83
CA THR A 136 23.77 -3.25 26.70
C THR A 136 23.94 -3.66 25.23
N LEU A 137 22.85 -3.95 24.55
CA LEU A 137 22.87 -4.23 23.12
C LEU A 137 23.34 -3.01 22.32
N PHE A 138 22.81 -1.82 22.64
CA PHE A 138 23.21 -0.59 21.96
C PHE A 138 24.71 -0.30 22.12
N ARG A 139 25.29 -0.52 23.29
CA ARG A 139 26.73 -0.36 23.49
C ARG A 139 27.56 -1.26 22.57
N ARG A 140 27.09 -2.50 22.30
CA ARG A 140 27.76 -3.40 21.36
C ARG A 140 27.69 -2.88 19.92
N VAL A 141 26.49 -2.46 19.48
CA VAL A 141 26.27 -1.86 18.14
C VAL A 141 27.10 -0.58 17.97
N ARG A 142 27.08 0.32 18.95
CA ARG A 142 27.85 1.56 18.94
C ARG A 142 29.36 1.30 18.85
N SER A 143 29.88 0.33 19.60
CA SER A 143 31.30 -0.06 19.55
C SER A 143 31.73 -0.53 18.15
N LEU A 144 30.86 -1.18 17.40
CA LEU A 144 31.12 -1.55 16.00
C LEU A 144 31.03 -0.33 15.09
N TYR A 145 30.02 0.51 15.27
CA TYR A 145 29.84 1.73 14.48
C TYR A 145 31.04 2.65 14.58
N ASP A 146 31.54 2.89 15.79
CA ASP A 146 32.69 3.79 16.04
C ASP A 146 33.98 3.28 15.37
N ARG A 147 34.12 1.96 15.21
CA ARG A 147 35.31 1.31 14.64
C ARG A 147 35.13 0.77 13.22
N ARG A 148 33.95 0.95 12.60
CA ARG A 148 33.56 0.27 11.35
C ARG A 148 34.59 0.39 10.22
N ALA A 149 35.26 1.54 10.11
CA ALA A 149 36.28 1.78 9.09
C ALA A 149 37.56 0.92 9.27
N SER A 150 37.84 0.45 10.50
CA SER A 150 39.04 -0.33 10.85
C SER A 150 38.78 -1.83 11.00
N LEU A 151 37.55 -2.30 10.83
CA LEU A 151 37.18 -3.72 11.05
C LEU A 151 37.36 -4.60 9.81
N GLY A 152 37.87 -4.09 8.69
CA GLY A 152 38.02 -4.86 7.44
C GLY A 152 36.69 -5.26 6.78
N LEU A 153 35.61 -4.58 7.11
CA LEU A 153 34.28 -4.81 6.56
C LEU A 153 34.18 -4.27 5.12
N ASP A 154 33.43 -4.98 4.27
CA ASP A 154 33.06 -4.43 2.97
C ASP A 154 32.06 -3.24 3.10
N SER A 155 31.79 -2.57 1.99
CA SER A 155 30.93 -1.36 2.00
C SER A 155 29.49 -1.65 2.44
N ILE A 156 28.94 -2.81 2.10
CA ILE A 156 27.57 -3.22 2.50
C ILE A 156 27.53 -3.55 3.99
N GLN A 157 28.54 -4.24 4.50
CA GLN A 157 28.67 -4.53 5.93
C GLN A 157 28.84 -3.25 6.77
N GLN A 158 29.66 -2.31 6.31
CA GLN A 158 29.81 -1.00 6.96
C GLN A 158 28.48 -0.22 6.97
N PHE A 159 27.76 -0.23 5.84
CA PHE A 159 26.45 0.39 5.73
C PHE A 159 25.43 -0.27 6.66
N LEU A 160 25.41 -1.59 6.76
CA LEU A 160 24.53 -2.33 7.67
C LEU A 160 24.80 -1.98 9.14
N VAL A 161 26.07 -1.89 9.55
CA VAL A 161 26.46 -1.41 10.90
C VAL A 161 25.95 0.02 11.15
N GLN A 162 26.13 0.91 10.16
CA GLN A 162 25.61 2.28 10.24
C GLN A 162 24.08 2.29 10.32
N ARG A 163 23.39 1.44 9.55
CA ARG A 163 21.92 1.33 9.58
C ARG A 163 21.42 0.89 10.95
N TYR A 164 21.98 -0.16 11.54
CA TYR A 164 21.65 -0.59 12.90
C TYR A 164 21.90 0.50 13.93
N TYR A 165 23.05 1.17 13.89
CA TYR A 165 23.32 2.28 14.80
C TYR A 165 22.27 3.39 14.66
N LYS A 166 21.91 3.77 13.42
CA LYS A 166 20.89 4.79 13.16
C LYS A 166 19.52 4.34 13.66
N ASP A 167 19.13 3.09 13.45
CA ASP A 167 17.87 2.52 13.92
C ASP A 167 17.75 2.60 15.45
N PHE A 168 18.79 2.21 16.19
CA PHE A 168 18.83 2.33 17.65
C PHE A 168 18.72 3.79 18.12
N VAL A 169 19.47 4.70 17.51
CA VAL A 169 19.46 6.13 17.88
C VAL A 169 18.07 6.71 17.60
N ARG A 170 17.49 6.44 16.46
CA ARG A 170 16.15 6.90 16.07
C ARG A 170 15.06 6.31 16.97
N ALA A 171 15.22 5.07 17.43
CA ALA A 171 14.32 4.46 18.39
C ALA A 171 14.48 5.01 19.83
N GLY A 172 15.44 5.89 20.10
CA GLY A 172 15.60 6.55 21.39
C GLY A 172 16.66 5.92 22.31
N ALA A 173 17.59 5.10 21.79
CA ALA A 173 18.63 4.45 22.61
C ALA A 173 19.50 5.44 23.41
N LEU A 174 19.63 6.68 22.94
CA LEU A 174 20.41 7.74 23.64
C LEU A 174 19.63 8.49 24.73
N LEU A 175 18.34 8.24 24.88
CA LEU A 175 17.50 8.90 25.87
C LEU A 175 17.85 8.44 27.31
N ALA A 176 17.60 9.31 28.28
CA ALA A 176 17.62 8.92 29.69
C ALA A 176 16.48 7.94 30.00
N ASP A 177 16.63 7.13 31.06
CA ASP A 177 15.66 6.09 31.42
C ASP A 177 14.23 6.62 31.64
N SER A 178 14.11 7.82 32.25
CA SER A 178 12.80 8.47 32.43
C SER A 178 12.11 8.80 31.09
N ASP A 179 12.89 9.19 30.07
CA ASP A 179 12.36 9.54 28.75
C ASP A 179 12.11 8.29 27.92
N LYS A 180 12.93 7.23 28.07
CA LYS A 180 12.64 5.90 27.52
C LYS A 180 11.31 5.36 28.06
N ALA A 181 11.00 5.56 29.36
CA ALA A 181 9.73 5.14 29.91
C ALA A 181 8.53 5.87 29.30
N LYS A 182 8.64 7.20 29.06
CA LYS A 182 7.62 7.97 28.34
C LYS A 182 7.47 7.50 26.90
N LEU A 183 8.58 7.28 26.21
CA LEU A 183 8.58 6.80 24.83
C LEU A 183 7.87 5.47 24.67
N ARG A 184 8.13 4.50 25.59
CA ARG A 184 7.42 3.22 25.62
C ARG A 184 5.90 3.40 25.77
N ALA A 185 5.47 4.33 26.63
CA ALA A 185 4.04 4.62 26.78
C ALA A 185 3.42 5.18 25.51
N LEU A 186 4.12 6.12 24.85
CA LEU A 186 3.68 6.71 23.57
C LEU A 186 3.64 5.66 22.44
N ASN A 187 4.67 4.82 22.30
CA ASN A 187 4.70 3.76 21.29
C ASN A 187 3.55 2.74 21.48
N LYS A 188 3.29 2.36 22.72
CA LYS A 188 2.17 1.47 23.04
C LYS A 188 0.81 2.10 22.67
N GLU A 189 0.61 3.37 23.01
CA GLU A 189 -0.62 4.10 22.73
C GLU A 189 -0.80 4.27 21.21
N GLU A 190 0.27 4.64 20.49
CA GLU A 190 0.26 4.77 19.03
C GLU A 190 -0.18 3.48 18.35
N ALA A 191 0.43 2.34 18.71
CA ALA A 191 0.09 1.05 18.13
C ALA A 191 -1.39 0.66 18.37
N SER A 192 -1.91 0.96 19.56
CA SER A 192 -3.33 0.72 19.87
C SER A 192 -4.27 1.61 19.07
N LEU A 193 -3.91 2.88 18.89
CA LEU A 193 -4.73 3.85 18.14
C LEU A 193 -4.71 3.56 16.64
N SER A 194 -3.57 3.13 16.07
CA SER A 194 -3.50 2.73 14.66
C SER A 194 -4.36 1.50 14.37
N ALA A 195 -4.35 0.50 15.25
CA ALA A 195 -5.23 -0.66 15.13
C ALA A 195 -6.72 -0.29 15.25
N ASP A 196 -7.09 0.62 16.17
CA ASP A 196 -8.46 1.12 16.32
C ASP A 196 -8.89 1.94 15.08
N PHE A 197 -7.98 2.74 14.51
CA PHE A 197 -8.24 3.46 13.26
C PHE A 197 -8.57 2.49 12.11
N GLN A 198 -7.75 1.46 11.90
CA GLN A 198 -7.96 0.47 10.83
C GLN A 198 -9.30 -0.25 10.99
N LYS A 199 -9.61 -0.71 12.21
CA LYS A 199 -10.90 -1.33 12.54
C LYS A 199 -12.09 -0.45 12.18
N ARG A 200 -12.07 0.81 12.65
CA ARG A 200 -13.15 1.78 12.40
C ARG A 200 -13.30 2.06 10.91
N LEU A 201 -12.19 2.28 10.21
CA LEU A 201 -12.20 2.57 8.79
C LEU A 201 -12.78 1.40 7.96
N LEU A 202 -12.38 0.17 8.26
CA LEU A 202 -12.90 -1.01 7.57
C LEU A 202 -14.42 -1.14 7.77
N ALA A 203 -14.88 -0.99 9.03
CA ALA A 203 -16.30 -1.03 9.36
C ALA A 203 -17.09 0.13 8.71
N ALA A 204 -16.55 1.35 8.72
CA ALA A 204 -17.15 2.51 8.10
C ALA A 204 -17.26 2.37 6.56
N THR A 205 -16.23 1.83 5.92
CA THR A 205 -16.19 1.58 4.48
C THR A 205 -17.25 0.55 4.07
N LYS A 206 -17.36 -0.54 4.83
CA LYS A 206 -18.40 -1.56 4.61
C LYS A 206 -19.81 -1.01 4.80
N ALA A 207 -20.06 -0.26 5.89
CA ALA A 207 -21.35 0.32 6.20
C ALA A 207 -21.72 1.48 5.26
N GLY A 208 -20.71 2.16 4.70
CA GLY A 208 -20.89 3.29 3.78
C GLY A 208 -21.26 2.91 2.35
N ALA A 209 -21.20 1.63 1.97
CA ALA A 209 -21.56 1.20 0.63
C ALA A 209 -22.97 1.67 0.23
N LEU A 210 -23.12 2.19 -0.99
CA LEU A 210 -24.40 2.70 -1.46
C LEU A 210 -25.33 1.55 -1.87
N VAL A 211 -26.46 1.42 -1.17
CA VAL A 211 -27.51 0.44 -1.49
C VAL A 211 -28.59 1.12 -2.34
N VAL A 212 -28.92 0.52 -3.48
CA VAL A 212 -29.93 0.97 -4.41
C VAL A 212 -31.04 -0.05 -4.54
N ALA A 213 -32.30 0.40 -4.54
CA ALA A 213 -33.47 -0.48 -4.56
C ALA A 213 -34.03 -0.72 -5.96
N ASP A 214 -33.70 0.13 -6.91
CA ASP A 214 -34.21 0.14 -8.28
C ASP A 214 -33.06 0.32 -9.25
N SER A 215 -32.88 -0.67 -10.14
CA SER A 215 -31.76 -0.66 -11.11
C SER A 215 -31.83 0.51 -12.11
N THR A 216 -33.00 1.08 -12.34
CA THR A 216 -33.13 2.28 -13.22
C THR A 216 -32.41 3.50 -12.67
N GLN A 217 -32.12 3.53 -11.35
CA GLN A 217 -31.28 4.58 -10.75
C GLN A 217 -29.79 4.42 -11.12
N LEU A 218 -29.41 3.24 -11.63
CA LEU A 218 -28.04 2.89 -12.03
C LEU A 218 -27.86 2.94 -13.56
N ASP A 219 -28.76 3.63 -14.27
CA ASP A 219 -28.62 3.85 -15.71
C ASP A 219 -27.23 4.50 -16.01
N GLY A 220 -26.63 4.03 -17.09
CA GLY A 220 -25.25 4.35 -17.46
C GLY A 220 -24.25 3.21 -17.15
N LEU A 221 -24.50 2.41 -16.10
CA LEU A 221 -23.65 1.26 -15.82
C LEU A 221 -23.86 0.15 -16.86
N SER A 222 -22.79 -0.52 -17.25
CA SER A 222 -22.83 -1.67 -18.13
C SER A 222 -23.60 -2.86 -17.51
N PRO A 223 -24.09 -3.80 -18.30
CA PRO A 223 -24.72 -5.03 -17.79
C PRO A 223 -23.81 -5.83 -16.83
N ALA A 224 -22.48 -5.80 -17.05
CA ALA A 224 -21.50 -6.46 -16.20
C ALA A 224 -21.38 -5.78 -14.83
N GLU A 225 -21.35 -4.45 -14.78
CA GLU A 225 -21.33 -3.67 -13.53
C GLU A 225 -22.62 -3.82 -12.74
N LEU A 226 -23.79 -3.80 -13.42
CA LEU A 226 -25.08 -4.07 -12.79
C LEU A 226 -25.11 -5.48 -12.17
N ALA A 227 -24.58 -6.48 -12.88
CA ALA A 227 -24.48 -7.85 -12.36
C ALA A 227 -23.53 -7.93 -11.16
N ALA A 228 -22.40 -7.22 -11.20
CA ALA A 228 -21.45 -7.13 -10.07
C ALA A 228 -22.09 -6.43 -8.85
N ALA A 229 -22.84 -5.36 -9.06
CA ALA A 229 -23.57 -4.66 -7.98
C ALA A 229 -24.68 -5.55 -7.37
N ALA A 230 -25.37 -6.33 -8.18
CA ALA A 230 -26.35 -7.31 -7.70
C ALA A 230 -25.68 -8.46 -6.92
N GLN A 231 -24.51 -8.94 -7.36
CA GLN A 231 -23.75 -9.94 -6.63
C GLN A 231 -23.24 -9.39 -5.28
N ALA A 232 -22.72 -8.17 -5.25
CA ALA A 232 -22.29 -7.49 -4.01
C ALA A 232 -23.46 -7.31 -3.01
N ALA A 233 -24.69 -7.15 -3.51
CA ALA A 233 -25.90 -7.15 -2.68
C ALA A 233 -26.23 -8.54 -2.15
N ALA A 234 -26.12 -9.57 -2.99
CA ALA A 234 -26.38 -10.97 -2.59
C ALA A 234 -25.39 -11.42 -1.50
N ASP A 235 -24.11 -11.09 -1.64
CA ASP A 235 -23.05 -11.39 -0.67
C ASP A 235 -23.32 -10.73 0.72
N ARG A 236 -24.05 -9.61 0.71
CA ARG A 236 -24.49 -8.90 1.93
C ARG A 236 -25.89 -9.30 2.38
N GLN A 237 -26.48 -10.35 1.82
CA GLN A 237 -27.83 -10.85 2.15
C GLN A 237 -28.92 -9.79 1.88
N LEU A 238 -28.78 -9.00 0.81
CA LEU A 238 -29.72 -7.98 0.34
C LEU A 238 -30.32 -8.36 -1.04
N PRO A 239 -31.09 -9.47 -1.14
CA PRO A 239 -31.61 -9.93 -2.43
C PRO A 239 -32.55 -8.91 -3.05
N GLY A 240 -32.48 -8.73 -4.38
CA GLY A 240 -33.28 -7.77 -5.12
C GLY A 240 -32.84 -6.29 -4.92
N ARG A 241 -31.62 -6.09 -4.46
CA ARG A 241 -30.93 -4.79 -4.35
C ARG A 241 -29.67 -4.78 -5.19
N TRP A 242 -29.08 -3.62 -5.33
CA TRP A 242 -27.76 -3.40 -5.92
C TRP A 242 -26.91 -2.67 -4.90
N VAL A 243 -25.65 -3.06 -4.76
CA VAL A 243 -24.70 -2.40 -3.84
C VAL A 243 -23.49 -1.94 -4.62
N LEU A 244 -23.15 -0.64 -4.44
CA LEU A 244 -21.90 -0.06 -4.92
C LEU A 244 -20.95 0.04 -3.71
N PRO A 245 -19.97 -0.88 -3.58
CA PRO A 245 -18.98 -0.85 -2.50
C PRO A 245 -18.08 0.38 -2.64
N LEU A 246 -17.65 0.95 -1.50
CA LEU A 246 -16.67 2.03 -1.51
C LEU A 246 -15.25 1.48 -1.70
N GLN A 247 -14.48 2.14 -2.55
CA GLN A 247 -13.04 2.01 -2.62
C GLN A 247 -12.40 3.05 -1.69
N ASN A 248 -11.08 2.98 -1.48
CA ASN A 248 -10.45 3.81 -0.44
C ASN A 248 -10.33 5.29 -0.79
N THR A 249 -10.27 5.67 -2.08
CA THR A 249 -10.19 7.06 -2.52
C THR A 249 -11.52 7.82 -2.39
N THR A 250 -11.47 9.14 -2.46
CA THR A 250 -12.66 10.01 -2.40
C THR A 250 -13.61 9.76 -3.58
N GLN A 251 -13.07 9.76 -4.80
CA GLN A 251 -13.86 9.47 -6.01
C GLN A 251 -14.09 7.95 -6.14
N GLN A 252 -15.26 7.59 -6.62
CA GLN A 252 -15.67 6.20 -6.80
C GLN A 252 -15.87 5.88 -8.28
N PRO A 253 -15.36 4.74 -8.80
CA PRO A 253 -15.39 4.43 -10.24
C PRO A 253 -16.78 4.55 -10.90
N PRO A 254 -17.91 4.11 -10.28
CA PRO A 254 -19.21 4.23 -10.91
C PRO A 254 -19.66 5.67 -11.20
N GLN A 255 -19.02 6.68 -10.57
CA GLN A 255 -19.38 8.09 -10.82
C GLN A 255 -19.11 8.53 -12.25
N ALA A 256 -18.21 7.89 -12.98
CA ALA A 256 -17.91 8.20 -14.37
C ALA A 256 -19.06 7.84 -15.34
N GLU A 257 -19.82 6.80 -15.00
CA GLU A 257 -20.83 6.20 -15.90
C GLU A 257 -22.27 6.49 -15.46
N LEU A 258 -22.53 6.69 -14.16
CA LEU A 258 -23.86 6.90 -13.62
C LEU A 258 -24.52 8.16 -14.21
N GLU A 259 -25.63 8.00 -14.99
CA GLU A 259 -26.38 9.12 -15.56
C GLU A 259 -27.16 9.90 -14.49
N ASN A 260 -27.64 9.21 -13.45
CA ASN A 260 -28.47 9.81 -12.40
C ASN A 260 -27.60 10.66 -11.45
N ARG A 261 -27.68 11.99 -11.60
CA ARG A 261 -26.92 12.96 -10.80
C ARG A 261 -27.13 12.80 -9.29
N ALA A 262 -28.39 12.54 -8.85
CA ALA A 262 -28.68 12.37 -7.43
C ALA A 262 -28.03 11.09 -6.85
N VAL A 263 -27.84 10.06 -7.67
CA VAL A 263 -27.11 8.85 -7.25
C VAL A 263 -25.61 9.12 -7.19
N ARG A 264 -25.04 9.89 -8.12
CA ARG A 264 -23.64 10.33 -8.04
C ARG A 264 -23.38 11.12 -6.76
N GLU A 265 -24.25 12.09 -6.43
CA GLU A 265 -24.18 12.88 -5.19
C GLU A 265 -24.20 11.98 -3.95
N ARG A 266 -25.17 11.07 -3.85
CA ARG A 266 -25.29 10.11 -2.73
C ARG A 266 -24.06 9.21 -2.61
N LEU A 267 -23.49 8.73 -3.73
CA LEU A 267 -22.29 7.89 -3.73
C LEU A 267 -21.08 8.70 -3.28
N PHE A 268 -20.95 9.93 -3.74
CA PHE A 268 -19.90 10.86 -3.34
C PHE A 268 -19.99 11.19 -1.85
N GLU A 269 -21.17 11.57 -1.35
CA GLU A 269 -21.38 11.84 0.08
C GLU A 269 -21.08 10.62 0.94
N ALA A 270 -21.53 9.43 0.49
CA ALA A 270 -21.22 8.17 1.18
C ALA A 270 -19.71 7.93 1.27
N SER A 271 -18.97 8.31 0.24
CA SER A 271 -17.52 8.20 0.18
C SER A 271 -16.81 9.23 1.05
N THR A 272 -17.14 10.51 0.90
CA THR A 272 -16.45 11.61 1.59
C THR A 272 -16.70 11.63 3.09
N THR A 273 -17.91 11.22 3.52
CA THR A 273 -18.29 11.22 4.95
C THR A 273 -18.02 9.89 5.65
N ARG A 274 -17.33 8.93 5.00
CA ARG A 274 -16.98 7.69 5.69
C ARG A 274 -16.07 7.99 6.88
N ALA A 275 -16.28 7.24 7.96
CA ALA A 275 -15.53 7.38 9.21
C ALA A 275 -15.57 8.78 9.87
N GLU A 276 -16.60 9.62 9.55
CA GLU A 276 -16.81 10.92 10.19
C GLU A 276 -18.29 11.21 10.51
N ARG A 277 -19.12 10.17 10.64
CA ARG A 277 -20.58 10.29 10.81
C ARG A 277 -21.03 10.49 12.27
N GLY A 278 -20.10 10.63 13.20
CA GLY A 278 -20.39 10.76 14.63
C GLY A 278 -20.88 9.47 15.28
N ASP A 279 -20.68 8.33 14.64
CA ASP A 279 -20.99 7.00 15.14
C ASP A 279 -19.77 6.32 15.77
N SER A 280 -19.88 5.03 16.11
CA SER A 280 -18.78 4.26 16.71
C SER A 280 -17.56 4.08 15.79
N ASN A 281 -17.75 4.32 14.49
CA ASN A 281 -16.70 4.18 13.48
C ASN A 281 -16.05 5.53 13.09
N ASP A 282 -16.42 6.62 13.78
CA ASP A 282 -15.81 7.93 13.57
C ASP A 282 -14.34 7.92 14.02
N THR A 283 -13.43 8.25 13.11
CA THR A 283 -11.97 8.20 13.34
C THR A 283 -11.39 9.54 13.79
N ARG A 284 -12.14 10.66 13.72
CA ARG A 284 -11.61 12.02 13.94
C ARG A 284 -10.95 12.21 15.30
N GLN A 285 -11.47 11.60 16.37
CA GLN A 285 -10.82 11.66 17.68
C GLN A 285 -9.54 10.84 17.73
N VAL A 286 -9.52 9.69 17.07
CA VAL A 286 -8.35 8.81 16.99
C VAL A 286 -7.22 9.53 16.26
N ILE A 287 -7.46 10.11 15.09
CA ILE A 287 -6.43 10.82 14.31
C ILE A 287 -5.93 12.08 15.01
N ALA A 288 -6.82 12.84 15.67
CA ALA A 288 -6.41 14.01 16.47
C ALA A 288 -5.44 13.62 17.59
N ARG A 289 -5.68 12.48 18.26
CA ARG A 289 -4.77 11.97 19.29
C ARG A 289 -3.48 11.40 18.69
N LEU A 290 -3.55 10.68 17.57
CA LEU A 290 -2.38 10.17 16.85
C LEU A 290 -1.44 11.32 16.46
N ALA A 291 -1.95 12.38 15.83
CA ALA A 291 -1.16 13.53 15.45
C ALA A 291 -0.47 14.21 16.65
N GLN A 292 -1.21 14.40 17.74
CA GLN A 292 -0.68 14.95 18.99
C GLN A 292 0.45 14.07 19.56
N LEU A 293 0.19 12.78 19.70
CA LEU A 293 1.12 11.81 20.26
C LEU A 293 2.41 11.73 19.44
N ARG A 294 2.30 11.71 18.11
CA ARG A 294 3.44 11.69 17.19
C ARG A 294 4.31 12.95 17.30
N ALA A 295 3.69 14.12 17.49
CA ALA A 295 4.43 15.35 17.75
C ALA A 295 5.16 15.30 19.11
N GLU A 296 4.52 14.78 20.17
CA GLU A 296 5.15 14.56 21.49
C GLU A 296 6.34 13.60 21.39
N LYS A 297 6.20 12.51 20.67
CA LYS A 297 7.24 11.49 20.41
C LYS A 297 8.43 12.08 19.66
N ALA A 298 8.18 12.82 18.58
CA ALA A 298 9.24 13.46 17.80
C ALA A 298 10.04 14.44 18.67
N ARG A 299 9.36 15.24 19.49
CA ARG A 299 10.01 16.18 20.41
C ARG A 299 10.89 15.47 21.44
N LEU A 300 10.40 14.37 21.98
CA LEU A 300 11.15 13.52 22.93
C LEU A 300 12.43 12.99 22.29
N LEU A 301 12.38 12.63 21.00
CA LEU A 301 13.51 12.15 20.21
C LEU A 301 14.44 13.28 19.70
N GLY A 302 14.17 14.55 20.04
CA GLY A 302 15.00 15.69 19.71
C GLY A 302 14.66 16.40 18.39
N PHE A 303 13.54 16.07 17.78
CA PHE A 303 13.08 16.69 16.53
C PHE A 303 11.92 17.68 16.80
N PRO A 304 11.80 18.76 16.02
CA PRO A 304 10.74 19.75 16.22
C PRO A 304 9.35 19.22 15.89
N THR A 305 9.22 18.30 14.93
CA THR A 305 7.97 17.72 14.43
C THR A 305 8.17 16.28 14.00
N LEU A 306 7.08 15.52 13.80
CA LEU A 306 7.19 14.16 13.22
C LEU A 306 7.80 14.20 11.83
N ALA A 307 7.36 15.11 10.97
CA ALA A 307 7.89 15.20 9.61
C ALA A 307 9.42 15.43 9.61
N ALA A 308 9.96 16.27 10.52
CA ALA A 308 11.39 16.44 10.65
C ALA A 308 12.10 15.14 11.09
N TYR A 309 11.48 14.37 11.99
CA TYR A 309 12.01 13.07 12.41
C TYR A 309 12.00 12.07 11.27
N VAL A 310 10.89 11.95 10.56
CA VAL A 310 10.71 10.96 9.48
C VAL A 310 11.65 11.28 8.32
N LEU A 311 11.62 12.51 7.81
CA LEU A 311 12.35 12.89 6.60
C LEU A 311 13.88 12.94 6.79
N ASP A 312 14.38 13.02 8.03
CA ASP A 312 15.84 12.88 8.30
C ASP A 312 16.41 11.56 7.71
N ASP A 313 15.59 10.54 7.56
CA ASP A 313 16.00 9.23 7.02
C ASP A 313 15.53 8.98 5.58
N GLN A 314 14.97 9.97 4.90
CA GLN A 314 14.48 9.89 3.51
C GLN A 314 15.45 10.59 2.55
N MET A 315 15.22 10.47 1.23
CA MET A 315 16.03 11.19 0.23
C MET A 315 15.81 12.71 0.30
N ALA A 316 14.60 13.17 0.59
CA ALA A 316 14.24 14.58 0.73
C ALA A 316 14.93 15.26 1.91
N ARG A 317 15.31 14.52 2.95
CA ARG A 317 16.04 14.97 4.15
C ARG A 317 15.28 15.95 5.05
N THR A 318 14.43 16.82 4.52
CA THR A 318 13.72 17.83 5.32
C THR A 318 12.29 18.02 4.84
N PRO A 319 11.35 18.39 5.74
CA PRO A 319 9.99 18.72 5.35
C PRO A 319 9.89 19.86 4.32
N GLU A 320 10.79 20.83 4.40
CA GLU A 320 10.83 21.99 3.50
C GLU A 320 11.13 21.55 2.06
N ALA A 321 12.00 20.55 1.85
CA ALA A 321 12.31 20.04 0.53
C ALA A 321 11.08 19.33 -0.08
N ALA A 322 10.38 18.50 0.70
CA ALA A 322 9.17 17.84 0.26
C ALA A 322 8.03 18.83 -0.05
N ILE A 323 7.76 19.77 0.88
CA ILE A 323 6.74 20.81 0.70
C ILE A 323 7.07 21.67 -0.55
N LYS A 324 8.37 22.02 -0.74
CA LYS A 324 8.79 22.80 -1.91
C LYS A 324 8.45 22.07 -3.22
N LEU A 325 8.79 20.80 -3.36
CA LEU A 325 8.46 20.02 -4.55
C LEU A 325 6.95 20.07 -4.83
N LEU A 326 6.12 19.78 -3.82
CA LEU A 326 4.67 19.75 -3.98
C LEU A 326 4.08 21.14 -4.31
N THR A 327 4.57 22.20 -3.66
CA THR A 327 4.07 23.55 -3.90
C THR A 327 4.55 24.16 -5.22
N ASP A 328 5.71 23.77 -5.72
CA ASP A 328 6.17 24.15 -7.06
C ASP A 328 5.23 23.60 -8.16
N LEU A 329 4.64 22.42 -7.94
CA LEU A 329 3.68 21.79 -8.84
C LEU A 329 2.24 22.33 -8.67
N ALA A 330 1.89 22.89 -7.52
CA ALA A 330 0.52 23.28 -7.17
C ALA A 330 -0.06 24.32 -8.15
N GLY A 331 0.71 25.35 -8.51
CA GLY A 331 0.26 26.39 -9.41
C GLY A 331 -0.15 25.88 -10.80
N PRO A 332 0.73 25.17 -11.54
CA PRO A 332 0.40 24.54 -12.81
C PRO A 332 -0.75 23.54 -12.73
N ALA A 333 -0.79 22.67 -11.70
CA ALA A 333 -1.83 21.66 -11.53
C ALA A 333 -3.22 22.31 -11.33
N VAL A 334 -3.34 23.24 -10.39
CA VAL A 334 -4.59 23.96 -10.10
C VAL A 334 -5.07 24.76 -11.31
N ALA A 335 -4.15 25.40 -12.06
CA ALA A 335 -4.51 26.14 -13.26
C ALA A 335 -5.10 25.20 -14.34
N LYS A 336 -4.52 24.02 -14.51
CA LYS A 336 -4.99 22.99 -15.43
C LYS A 336 -6.34 22.42 -14.97
N ALA A 337 -6.50 22.06 -13.67
CA ALA A 337 -7.77 21.58 -13.11
C ALA A 337 -8.91 22.60 -13.32
N ARG A 338 -8.67 23.91 -13.11
CA ARG A 338 -9.65 24.95 -13.39
C ARG A 338 -10.02 25.04 -14.87
N SER A 339 -9.07 24.83 -15.78
CA SER A 339 -9.35 24.79 -17.22
C SER A 339 -10.19 23.56 -17.59
N GLU A 340 -9.95 22.44 -16.94
CA GLU A 340 -10.74 21.21 -17.10
C GLU A 340 -12.16 21.41 -16.57
N ALA A 341 -12.33 21.98 -15.37
CA ALA A 341 -13.63 22.34 -14.80
C ALA A 341 -14.42 23.29 -15.72
N ALA A 342 -13.78 24.31 -16.27
CA ALA A 342 -14.41 25.25 -17.20
C ALA A 342 -14.90 24.55 -18.49
N ALA A 343 -14.18 23.56 -18.99
CA ALA A 343 -14.61 22.78 -20.16
C ALA A 343 -15.84 21.91 -19.83
N MET A 344 -15.91 21.32 -18.64
CA MET A 344 -17.07 20.57 -18.18
C MET A 344 -18.28 21.47 -17.94
N GLN A 345 -18.08 22.64 -17.31
CA GLN A 345 -19.17 23.62 -17.12
C GLN A 345 -19.73 24.09 -18.46
N ALA A 346 -18.87 24.35 -19.46
CA ALA A 346 -19.34 24.74 -20.79
C ALA A 346 -20.19 23.62 -21.46
N LEU A 347 -19.88 22.36 -21.19
CA LEU A 347 -20.70 21.23 -21.65
C LEU A 347 -22.04 21.19 -20.93
N ILE A 348 -22.08 21.33 -19.62
CA ILE A 348 -23.29 21.40 -18.81
C ILE A 348 -24.20 22.54 -19.33
N ASP A 349 -23.64 23.72 -19.60
CA ASP A 349 -24.38 24.89 -20.11
C ASP A 349 -24.92 24.63 -21.52
N HIS A 350 -24.17 24.00 -22.39
CA HIS A 350 -24.58 23.60 -23.74
C HIS A 350 -25.74 22.59 -23.72
N GLU A 351 -25.74 21.68 -22.76
CA GLU A 351 -26.80 20.69 -22.56
C GLU A 351 -28.02 21.26 -21.80
N HIS A 352 -28.00 22.53 -21.47
CA HIS A 352 -29.03 23.20 -20.68
C HIS A 352 -29.25 22.58 -19.29
N GLY A 353 -28.18 22.04 -18.68
CA GLY A 353 -28.24 21.36 -17.38
C GLY A 353 -28.72 22.21 -16.23
N GLY A 354 -28.46 23.55 -16.27
CA GLY A 354 -29.01 24.51 -15.31
C GLY A 354 -28.42 24.43 -13.90
N PHE A 355 -27.23 23.84 -13.76
CA PHE A 355 -26.50 23.73 -12.48
C PHE A 355 -25.00 24.02 -12.66
N THR A 356 -24.33 24.36 -11.56
CA THR A 356 -22.89 24.51 -11.51
C THR A 356 -22.25 23.16 -11.26
N LEU A 357 -21.11 22.90 -11.92
CA LEU A 357 -20.29 21.71 -11.70
C LEU A 357 -20.04 21.52 -10.19
N ALA A 358 -20.20 20.30 -9.72
CA ALA A 358 -19.93 19.93 -8.33
C ALA A 358 -18.95 18.74 -8.30
N PRO A 359 -18.29 18.45 -7.16
CA PRO A 359 -17.32 17.34 -7.08
C PRO A 359 -17.85 15.98 -7.55
N TRP A 360 -19.12 15.67 -7.29
CA TRP A 360 -19.78 14.44 -7.73
C TRP A 360 -20.14 14.41 -9.23
N ASP A 361 -20.00 15.55 -9.92
CA ASP A 361 -20.24 15.67 -11.35
C ASP A 361 -18.92 15.49 -12.14
N TRP A 362 -17.76 15.69 -11.49
CA TRP A 362 -16.45 15.76 -12.16
C TRP A 362 -16.17 14.54 -13.03
N GLN A 363 -16.23 13.33 -12.48
CA GLN A 363 -15.87 12.11 -13.22
C GLN A 363 -16.81 11.88 -14.41
N TYR A 364 -18.11 12.11 -14.21
CA TYR A 364 -19.10 11.96 -15.27
C TYR A 364 -18.85 12.95 -16.42
N TYR A 365 -18.70 14.25 -16.10
CA TYR A 365 -18.49 15.26 -17.15
C TYR A 365 -17.08 15.22 -17.72
N ALA A 366 -16.07 14.78 -17.00
CA ALA A 366 -14.76 14.49 -17.54
C ALA A 366 -14.87 13.41 -18.64
N GLU A 367 -15.62 12.33 -18.38
CA GLU A 367 -15.88 11.29 -19.37
C GLU A 367 -16.64 11.82 -20.60
N GLN A 368 -17.67 12.65 -20.40
CA GLN A 368 -18.38 13.30 -21.53
C GLN A 368 -17.46 14.21 -22.36
N VAL A 369 -16.59 15.00 -21.74
CA VAL A 369 -15.58 15.82 -22.43
C VAL A 369 -14.58 14.95 -23.16
N ARG A 370 -14.15 13.82 -22.58
CA ARG A 370 -13.25 12.84 -23.22
C ARG A 370 -13.90 12.25 -24.47
N ARG A 371 -15.18 11.85 -24.37
CA ARG A 371 -15.97 11.38 -25.53
C ARG A 371 -16.08 12.45 -26.62
N ALA A 372 -16.42 13.68 -26.24
CA ALA A 372 -16.59 14.77 -27.22
C ALA A 372 -15.28 15.18 -27.89
N ARG A 373 -14.17 15.30 -27.12
CA ARG A 373 -12.89 15.84 -27.61
C ARG A 373 -12.02 14.80 -28.30
N TYR A 374 -12.00 13.56 -27.82
CA TYR A 374 -11.12 12.51 -28.29
C TYR A 374 -11.87 11.36 -29.00
N ALA A 375 -13.20 11.39 -29.01
CA ALA A 375 -14.07 10.30 -29.46
C ALA A 375 -13.69 8.96 -28.79
N LEU A 376 -13.40 9.02 -27.48
CA LEU A 376 -12.92 7.93 -26.63
C LEU A 376 -13.76 7.90 -25.35
N ASP A 377 -14.18 6.73 -24.95
CA ASP A 377 -14.75 6.45 -23.62
C ASP A 377 -14.20 5.12 -23.10
N GLU A 378 -14.36 4.88 -21.79
CA GLU A 378 -13.84 3.70 -21.12
C GLU A 378 -14.44 2.41 -21.69
N SER A 379 -15.73 2.42 -22.06
CA SER A 379 -16.41 1.27 -22.64
C SER A 379 -15.80 0.78 -23.96
N GLN A 380 -15.08 1.65 -24.69
CA GLN A 380 -14.38 1.28 -25.93
C GLN A 380 -13.07 0.54 -25.66
N ILE A 381 -12.42 0.79 -24.51
CA ILE A 381 -11.09 0.24 -24.22
C ILE A 381 -11.14 -0.96 -23.28
N MET A 382 -12.03 -0.98 -22.29
CA MET A 382 -12.19 -2.09 -21.33
C MET A 382 -12.29 -3.47 -22.00
N PRO A 383 -13.00 -3.67 -23.16
CA PRO A 383 -13.05 -4.97 -23.82
C PRO A 383 -11.69 -5.53 -24.27
N TYR A 384 -10.64 -4.71 -24.30
CA TYR A 384 -9.28 -5.10 -24.67
C TYR A 384 -8.38 -5.33 -23.45
N PHE A 385 -8.89 -5.06 -22.24
CA PHE A 385 -8.16 -5.13 -20.98
C PHE A 385 -8.77 -6.24 -20.07
N GLU A 386 -8.78 -7.45 -20.58
CA GLU A 386 -9.17 -8.61 -19.79
C GLU A 386 -8.02 -8.97 -18.83
N LEU A 387 -8.34 -9.21 -17.55
CA LEU A 387 -7.38 -9.30 -16.43
C LEU A 387 -6.24 -10.29 -16.69
N ASP A 388 -6.57 -11.52 -17.10
CA ASP A 388 -5.54 -12.55 -17.29
C ASP A 388 -4.60 -12.20 -18.44
N ARG A 389 -5.12 -11.60 -19.51
CA ARG A 389 -4.27 -11.12 -20.62
C ARG A 389 -3.41 -9.93 -20.23
N VAL A 390 -3.95 -8.99 -19.47
CA VAL A 390 -3.15 -7.87 -18.94
C VAL A 390 -2.01 -8.40 -18.09
N LEU A 391 -2.28 -9.38 -17.22
CA LEU A 391 -1.26 -9.99 -16.37
C LEU A 391 -0.23 -10.77 -17.20
N GLU A 392 -0.67 -11.73 -18.00
CA GLU A 392 0.23 -12.69 -18.64
C GLU A 392 0.86 -12.14 -19.93
N ASP A 393 0.05 -11.55 -20.81
CA ASP A 393 0.48 -11.02 -22.10
C ASP A 393 0.97 -9.55 -21.99
N GLY A 394 0.69 -8.85 -20.89
CA GLY A 394 1.13 -7.48 -20.64
C GLY A 394 2.29 -7.43 -19.65
N VAL A 395 1.98 -7.61 -18.38
CA VAL A 395 2.92 -7.48 -17.24
C VAL A 395 4.06 -8.49 -17.35
N PHE A 396 3.74 -9.78 -17.48
CA PHE A 396 4.75 -10.84 -17.59
C PHE A 396 5.55 -10.75 -18.89
N PHE A 397 4.91 -10.36 -19.98
CA PHE A 397 5.61 -10.12 -21.26
C PHE A 397 6.65 -8.99 -21.14
N ALA A 398 6.30 -7.85 -20.53
CA ALA A 398 7.23 -6.75 -20.29
C ALA A 398 8.42 -7.20 -19.44
N ALA A 399 8.16 -7.92 -18.35
CA ALA A 399 9.20 -8.49 -17.48
C ALA A 399 10.11 -9.51 -18.24
N ASN A 400 9.50 -10.33 -19.09
CA ASN A 400 10.28 -11.23 -19.94
C ASN A 400 11.21 -10.45 -20.87
N ARG A 401 10.71 -9.43 -21.56
CA ARG A 401 11.51 -8.63 -22.51
C ARG A 401 12.66 -7.90 -21.82
N LEU A 402 12.41 -7.29 -20.65
CA LEU A 402 13.40 -6.52 -19.90
C LEU A 402 14.38 -7.41 -19.13
N TYR A 403 13.87 -8.35 -18.37
CA TYR A 403 14.66 -9.06 -17.35
C TYR A 403 14.90 -10.54 -17.67
N GLY A 404 14.17 -11.13 -18.60
CA GLY A 404 14.29 -12.54 -18.94
C GLY A 404 13.41 -13.45 -18.12
N LEU A 405 12.57 -12.89 -17.30
CA LEU A 405 11.73 -13.67 -16.41
C LEU A 405 10.68 -14.47 -17.20
N SER A 406 10.36 -15.66 -16.69
CA SER A 406 9.21 -16.46 -17.11
C SER A 406 8.39 -16.88 -15.89
N PHE A 407 7.12 -17.19 -16.11
CA PHE A 407 6.16 -17.43 -15.04
C PHE A 407 5.46 -18.76 -15.28
N ARG A 408 5.36 -19.57 -14.23
CA ARG A 408 4.69 -20.86 -14.25
C ARG A 408 3.64 -20.89 -13.15
N GLU A 409 2.37 -21.01 -13.51
CA GLU A 409 1.29 -21.09 -12.53
C GLU A 409 1.41 -22.37 -11.70
N ARG A 410 1.17 -22.23 -10.39
CA ARG A 410 1.27 -23.30 -9.39
C ARG A 410 -0.08 -23.55 -8.74
N HIS A 411 -0.66 -24.70 -9.03
CA HIS A 411 -1.93 -25.15 -8.46
C HIS A 411 -1.75 -26.12 -7.27
N ASP A 412 -0.50 -26.47 -6.97
CA ASP A 412 -0.13 -27.38 -5.89
C ASP A 412 0.23 -26.66 -4.58
N LEU A 413 0.27 -25.31 -4.59
CA LEU A 413 0.50 -24.50 -3.39
C LEU A 413 -0.82 -24.00 -2.82
N PRO A 414 -1.00 -24.05 -1.48
CA PRO A 414 -2.21 -23.57 -0.85
C PRO A 414 -2.31 -22.05 -0.90
N VAL A 415 -3.55 -21.56 -0.93
CA VAL A 415 -3.90 -20.14 -0.95
C VAL A 415 -4.83 -19.79 0.21
N TYR A 416 -4.78 -18.55 0.69
CA TYR A 416 -5.64 -18.06 1.76
C TYR A 416 -7.06 -17.68 1.30
N HIS A 417 -7.27 -17.50 -0.01
CA HIS A 417 -8.56 -17.20 -0.60
C HIS A 417 -8.65 -17.83 -2.02
N PRO A 418 -9.80 -18.35 -2.43
CA PRO A 418 -9.94 -19.02 -3.73
C PRO A 418 -9.69 -18.14 -4.96
N ASP A 419 -9.74 -16.81 -4.82
CA ASP A 419 -9.43 -15.87 -5.91
C ASP A 419 -7.93 -15.65 -6.11
N VAL A 420 -7.07 -16.18 -5.23
CA VAL A 420 -5.61 -15.98 -5.30
C VAL A 420 -5.00 -16.95 -6.29
N ARG A 421 -4.21 -16.43 -7.22
CA ARG A 421 -3.37 -17.22 -8.15
C ARG A 421 -1.91 -17.18 -7.69
N VAL A 422 -1.18 -18.26 -7.91
CA VAL A 422 0.24 -18.37 -7.53
C VAL A 422 1.10 -18.68 -8.75
N PHE A 423 2.20 -17.94 -8.89
CA PHE A 423 3.15 -18.15 -9.97
C PHE A 423 4.55 -18.38 -9.42
N GLU A 424 5.24 -19.38 -9.94
CA GLU A 424 6.69 -19.50 -9.78
C GLU A 424 7.38 -18.62 -10.81
N VAL A 425 8.27 -17.76 -10.34
CA VAL A 425 9.05 -16.85 -11.18
C VAL A 425 10.41 -17.47 -11.47
N LEU A 426 10.75 -17.59 -12.74
CA LEU A 426 11.97 -18.21 -13.23
C LEU A 426 12.86 -17.18 -13.93
N ASP A 427 14.15 -17.23 -13.70
CA ASP A 427 15.13 -16.40 -14.42
C ASP A 427 15.40 -16.98 -15.83
N ALA A 428 16.19 -16.28 -16.63
CA ALA A 428 16.53 -16.64 -18.02
C ALA A 428 17.24 -18.01 -18.15
N ASP A 429 17.91 -18.47 -17.09
CA ASP A 429 18.54 -19.80 -17.02
C ASP A 429 17.61 -20.88 -16.46
N SER A 430 16.33 -20.56 -16.28
CA SER A 430 15.30 -21.43 -15.69
C SER A 430 15.49 -21.73 -14.19
N SER A 431 16.38 -21.03 -13.51
CA SER A 431 16.45 -21.10 -12.06
C SER A 431 15.27 -20.36 -11.43
N SER A 432 14.70 -20.91 -10.35
CA SER A 432 13.63 -20.24 -9.61
C SER A 432 14.17 -18.98 -8.93
N VAL A 433 13.48 -17.84 -9.12
CA VAL A 433 13.71 -16.57 -8.43
C VAL A 433 12.92 -16.51 -7.13
N GLY A 434 11.67 -16.97 -7.15
CA GLY A 434 10.76 -16.96 -6.01
C GLY A 434 9.32 -17.24 -6.44
N LEU A 435 8.37 -16.90 -5.57
CA LEU A 435 6.94 -17.05 -5.80
C LEU A 435 6.24 -15.70 -5.83
N LEU A 436 5.16 -15.58 -6.63
CA LEU A 436 4.28 -14.45 -6.69
C LEU A 436 2.82 -14.91 -6.47
N TYR A 437 2.18 -14.41 -5.42
CA TYR A 437 0.77 -14.57 -5.12
C TYR A 437 0.00 -13.34 -5.61
N CYS A 438 -1.07 -13.52 -6.38
CA CYS A 438 -1.86 -12.45 -6.99
C CYS A 438 -3.29 -12.48 -6.43
N ASP A 439 -3.70 -11.43 -5.72
CA ASP A 439 -5.02 -11.27 -5.09
C ASP A 439 -5.66 -9.96 -5.54
N TYR A 440 -6.39 -9.99 -6.65
CA TYR A 440 -6.78 -8.76 -7.34
C TYR A 440 -8.21 -8.28 -7.08
N PHE A 441 -9.13 -9.13 -6.58
CA PHE A 441 -10.53 -8.74 -6.48
C PHE A 441 -10.92 -8.14 -5.12
N LYS A 442 -11.75 -7.10 -5.15
CA LYS A 442 -12.34 -6.45 -3.96
C LYS A 442 -13.24 -7.42 -3.20
N ARG A 443 -13.15 -7.39 -1.89
CA ARG A 443 -14.07 -8.02 -0.93
C ARG A 443 -14.16 -7.20 0.37
N ASP A 444 -15.22 -7.40 1.16
CA ASP A 444 -15.47 -6.61 2.38
C ASP A 444 -14.43 -6.85 3.50
N SER A 445 -13.76 -8.00 3.46
CA SER A 445 -12.68 -8.37 4.39
C SER A 445 -11.31 -7.81 3.99
N LYS A 446 -11.20 -7.07 2.87
CA LYS A 446 -9.94 -6.55 2.34
C LYS A 446 -9.88 -5.03 2.53
N SER A 447 -8.74 -4.54 3.03
CA SER A 447 -8.42 -3.12 3.07
C SER A 447 -8.48 -2.49 1.68
N GLY A 448 -8.73 -1.18 1.61
CA GLY A 448 -8.76 -0.46 0.34
C GLY A 448 -7.37 -0.20 -0.23
N GLY A 449 -7.32 0.17 -1.52
CA GLY A 449 -6.08 0.43 -2.24
C GLY A 449 -5.48 -0.81 -2.88
N ALA A 450 -4.20 -0.72 -3.23
CA ALA A 450 -3.39 -1.82 -3.71
C ALA A 450 -2.05 -1.80 -2.97
N TRP A 451 -1.40 -2.95 -2.84
CA TRP A 451 -0.10 -3.06 -2.18
C TRP A 451 0.60 -4.36 -2.52
N SER A 452 1.91 -4.37 -2.27
CA SER A 452 2.77 -5.53 -2.43
C SER A 452 3.69 -5.68 -1.22
N ASP A 453 3.91 -6.90 -0.73
CA ASP A 453 4.89 -7.24 0.31
C ASP A 453 5.28 -8.71 0.18
N THR A 454 5.97 -9.26 1.16
CA THR A 454 6.47 -10.63 1.19
C THR A 454 5.88 -11.45 2.33
N PHE A 455 5.55 -12.72 2.07
CA PHE A 455 5.38 -13.72 3.13
C PHE A 455 6.73 -14.25 3.62
N VAL A 456 7.72 -14.31 2.71
CA VAL A 456 9.09 -14.70 3.01
C VAL A 456 10.04 -13.72 2.33
N ASP A 457 10.91 -13.08 3.10
CA ASP A 457 11.92 -12.18 2.56
C ASP A 457 13.03 -12.96 1.86
N GLY A 458 13.43 -12.50 0.67
CA GLY A 458 14.60 -13.04 -0.03
C GLY A 458 15.88 -12.51 0.59
N ALA A 459 16.70 -13.39 1.21
CA ALA A 459 17.96 -12.97 1.85
C ALA A 459 19.02 -14.06 1.83
N GLY A 460 20.18 -13.75 1.27
CA GLY A 460 21.29 -14.72 1.16
C GLY A 460 21.80 -15.25 2.49
N LEU A 461 21.75 -14.45 3.57
CA LEU A 461 22.15 -14.86 4.92
C LEU A 461 21.24 -15.97 5.49
N LEU A 462 19.96 -15.93 5.16
CA LEU A 462 18.95 -16.87 5.63
C LEU A 462 18.78 -18.06 4.68
N GLY A 463 19.33 -17.97 3.46
CA GLY A 463 19.14 -18.98 2.42
C GLY A 463 17.71 -19.03 1.90
N THR A 464 16.95 -17.94 2.02
CA THR A 464 15.55 -17.83 1.61
C THR A 464 15.42 -17.15 0.25
N LYS A 465 14.44 -17.61 -0.54
CA LYS A 465 13.95 -16.91 -1.72
C LYS A 465 12.69 -16.13 -1.38
N PRO A 466 12.39 -15.04 -2.09
CA PRO A 466 11.21 -14.23 -1.80
C PRO A 466 9.92 -14.96 -2.19
N VAL A 467 8.94 -14.90 -1.30
CA VAL A 467 7.55 -15.26 -1.58
C VAL A 467 6.75 -13.96 -1.46
N VAL A 468 6.46 -13.39 -2.63
CA VAL A 468 5.86 -12.06 -2.76
C VAL A 468 4.36 -12.19 -2.96
N PHE A 469 3.59 -11.21 -2.52
CA PHE A 469 2.18 -11.09 -2.86
C PHE A 469 1.85 -9.69 -3.37
N ASN A 470 0.97 -9.64 -4.38
CA ASN A 470 0.35 -8.44 -4.91
C ASN A 470 -1.14 -8.47 -4.60
N VAL A 471 -1.66 -7.39 -4.05
CA VAL A 471 -3.08 -7.24 -3.71
C VAL A 471 -3.62 -5.99 -4.40
N ALA A 472 -4.81 -6.12 -5.00
CA ALA A 472 -5.57 -5.00 -5.54
C ALA A 472 -7.06 -5.11 -5.17
N ASN A 473 -7.86 -4.14 -5.59
CA ASN A 473 -9.27 -4.05 -5.29
C ASN A 473 -10.11 -3.83 -6.57
N PHE A 474 -9.82 -4.60 -7.62
CA PHE A 474 -10.59 -4.55 -8.87
C PHE A 474 -12.01 -5.10 -8.66
N THR A 475 -12.94 -4.61 -9.44
CA THR A 475 -14.33 -5.09 -9.38
C THR A 475 -14.38 -6.57 -9.75
N LYS A 476 -14.87 -7.41 -8.83
CA LYS A 476 -15.05 -8.83 -9.11
C LYS A 476 -16.23 -9.03 -10.07
N PRO A 477 -16.01 -9.68 -11.23
CA PRO A 477 -17.10 -9.94 -12.17
C PRO A 477 -18.11 -10.95 -11.60
N ALA A 478 -19.33 -10.93 -12.12
CA ALA A 478 -20.28 -12.00 -11.84
C ALA A 478 -19.76 -13.35 -12.37
N PRO A 479 -20.16 -14.49 -11.76
CA PRO A 479 -19.70 -15.80 -12.19
C PRO A 479 -19.89 -16.05 -13.70
N GLY A 480 -18.81 -16.44 -14.37
CA GLY A 480 -18.81 -16.71 -15.82
C GLY A 480 -18.69 -15.48 -16.71
N GLN A 481 -18.52 -14.28 -16.14
CA GLN A 481 -18.21 -13.07 -16.88
C GLN A 481 -16.69 -12.79 -16.86
N PRO A 482 -16.14 -12.17 -17.93
CA PRO A 482 -14.73 -11.77 -17.94
C PRO A 482 -14.48 -10.63 -16.93
N ALA A 483 -13.30 -10.59 -16.36
CA ALA A 483 -12.83 -9.46 -15.55
C ALA A 483 -12.23 -8.39 -16.49
N LEU A 484 -13.03 -7.40 -16.86
CA LEU A 484 -12.59 -6.29 -17.71
C LEU A 484 -12.11 -5.13 -16.84
N LEU A 485 -10.90 -4.68 -17.09
CA LEU A 485 -10.22 -3.64 -16.31
C LEU A 485 -10.40 -2.27 -16.95
N THR A 486 -10.49 -1.24 -16.12
CA THR A 486 -10.26 0.14 -16.55
C THR A 486 -8.79 0.35 -16.85
N TYR A 487 -8.44 1.44 -17.54
CA TYR A 487 -7.03 1.76 -17.76
C TYR A 487 -6.29 2.00 -16.43
N ASP A 488 -6.93 2.64 -15.46
CA ASP A 488 -6.39 2.84 -14.10
C ASP A 488 -6.07 1.50 -13.41
N ASN A 489 -6.94 0.50 -13.54
CA ASN A 489 -6.67 -0.83 -12.99
C ASN A 489 -5.48 -1.52 -13.69
N VAL A 490 -5.33 -1.32 -15.00
CA VAL A 490 -4.16 -1.83 -15.75
C VAL A 490 -2.89 -1.19 -15.21
N THR A 491 -2.87 0.13 -15.07
CA THR A 491 -1.73 0.86 -14.51
C THR A 491 -1.39 0.39 -13.09
N THR A 492 -2.42 0.24 -12.23
CA THR A 492 -2.25 -0.32 -10.88
C THR A 492 -1.62 -1.72 -10.89
N MET A 493 -2.02 -2.60 -11.82
CA MET A 493 -1.42 -3.94 -11.93
C MET A 493 0.07 -3.88 -12.30
N PHE A 494 0.45 -3.00 -13.22
CA PHE A 494 1.86 -2.77 -13.55
C PHE A 494 2.62 -2.18 -12.37
N HIS A 495 2.03 -1.24 -11.63
CA HIS A 495 2.59 -0.63 -10.43
C HIS A 495 2.93 -1.68 -9.38
N GLU A 496 1.95 -2.45 -8.93
CA GLU A 496 2.15 -3.47 -7.89
C GLU A 496 3.16 -4.53 -8.30
N PHE A 497 3.18 -4.87 -9.59
CA PHE A 497 4.19 -5.78 -10.11
C PHE A 497 5.60 -5.16 -10.11
N GLY A 498 5.75 -3.86 -10.22
CA GLY A 498 7.03 -3.15 -10.06
C GLY A 498 7.60 -3.31 -8.65
N HIS A 499 6.77 -3.22 -7.61
CA HIS A 499 7.15 -3.57 -6.25
C HIS A 499 7.53 -5.05 -6.13
N ALA A 500 6.75 -5.95 -6.74
CA ALA A 500 7.09 -7.37 -6.75
C ALA A 500 8.45 -7.63 -7.39
N LEU A 501 8.78 -6.97 -8.51
CA LEU A 501 10.10 -7.07 -9.14
C LEU A 501 11.23 -6.62 -8.22
N HIS A 502 11.03 -5.56 -7.46
CA HIS A 502 12.02 -5.07 -6.49
C HIS A 502 12.30 -6.09 -5.39
N MET A 503 11.28 -6.81 -4.93
CA MET A 503 11.42 -7.87 -3.94
C MET A 503 11.93 -9.18 -4.54
N LEU A 504 11.41 -9.60 -5.69
CA LEU A 504 11.80 -10.84 -6.36
C LEU A 504 13.26 -10.83 -6.83
N LEU A 505 13.71 -9.72 -7.41
CA LEU A 505 15.05 -9.61 -8.01
C LEU A 505 16.16 -9.26 -7.02
N THR A 506 15.85 -9.15 -5.72
CA THR A 506 16.86 -8.85 -4.71
C THR A 506 17.95 -9.90 -4.66
N THR A 507 19.23 -9.46 -4.65
CA THR A 507 20.40 -10.34 -4.44
C THR A 507 21.09 -10.03 -3.12
N VAL A 508 20.43 -9.29 -2.25
CA VAL A 508 21.00 -8.78 -1.00
C VAL A 508 21.16 -9.92 0.02
N ARG A 509 22.31 -9.91 0.68
CA ARG A 509 22.64 -10.93 1.68
C ARG A 509 21.86 -10.77 2.98
N TYR A 510 21.68 -9.52 3.44
CA TYR A 510 21.17 -9.21 4.77
C TYR A 510 19.69 -8.80 4.71
N PRO A 511 18.80 -9.46 5.48
CA PRO A 511 17.34 -9.18 5.48
C PRO A 511 17.01 -7.70 5.67
N ARG A 512 17.72 -7.01 6.57
CA ARG A 512 17.48 -5.59 6.88
C ARG A 512 17.64 -4.65 5.67
N LEU A 513 18.36 -5.07 4.64
CA LEU A 513 18.64 -4.27 3.44
C LEU A 513 17.99 -4.86 2.18
N ALA A 514 17.23 -5.96 2.27
CA ALA A 514 16.73 -6.70 1.11
C ALA A 514 15.45 -6.07 0.53
N GLY A 515 15.22 -6.27 -0.75
CA GLY A 515 13.99 -5.92 -1.46
C GLY A 515 13.59 -4.46 -1.29
N ALA A 516 12.36 -4.24 -0.87
CA ALA A 516 11.76 -2.93 -0.68
C ALA A 516 12.18 -2.21 0.62
N ASN A 517 13.17 -2.73 1.39
CA ASN A 517 13.72 -2.05 2.57
C ASN A 517 14.60 -0.85 2.17
N THR A 518 14.02 0.11 1.46
CA THR A 518 14.62 1.37 1.01
C THR A 518 13.93 2.56 1.68
N PRO A 519 14.45 3.79 1.57
CA PRO A 519 13.67 4.97 1.94
C PRO A 519 12.31 5.00 1.23
N THR A 520 11.28 5.48 1.93
CA THR A 520 9.91 5.50 1.40
C THR A 520 9.80 6.36 0.12
N ASP A 521 10.56 7.45 0.02
CA ASP A 521 10.61 8.29 -1.17
C ASP A 521 11.47 7.74 -2.32
N PHE A 522 11.88 6.47 -2.21
CA PHE A 522 12.46 5.69 -3.30
C PHE A 522 11.70 4.38 -3.55
N VAL A 523 10.93 3.90 -2.59
CA VAL A 523 10.26 2.59 -2.70
C VAL A 523 9.28 2.53 -3.87
N GLU A 524 8.71 3.68 -4.26
CA GLU A 524 7.79 3.81 -5.39
C GLU A 524 8.49 3.92 -6.77
N VAL A 525 9.81 4.13 -6.82
CA VAL A 525 10.52 4.23 -8.11
C VAL A 525 10.38 2.98 -8.97
N PRO A 526 10.54 1.75 -8.47
CA PRO A 526 10.34 0.55 -9.28
C PRO A 526 8.88 0.33 -9.72
N SER A 527 7.91 0.70 -8.88
CA SER A 527 6.49 0.52 -9.15
C SER A 527 6.01 1.51 -10.22
N GLN A 528 6.24 2.81 -10.03
CA GLN A 528 5.87 3.85 -10.99
C GLN A 528 6.63 3.70 -12.31
N PHE A 529 7.93 3.39 -12.27
CA PHE A 529 8.68 3.06 -13.50
C PHE A 529 8.02 1.92 -14.29
N ASN A 530 7.43 0.95 -13.62
CA ASN A 530 6.81 -0.19 -14.31
C ASN A 530 5.48 0.18 -15.00
N GLU A 531 4.79 1.24 -14.54
CA GLU A 531 3.55 1.76 -15.16
C GLU A 531 3.74 2.20 -16.62
N HIS A 532 4.89 2.77 -16.95
CA HIS A 532 5.19 3.24 -18.30
C HIS A 532 5.09 2.14 -19.37
N TRP A 533 5.24 0.88 -18.97
CA TRP A 533 5.14 -0.24 -19.90
C TRP A 533 3.71 -0.55 -20.29
N ALA A 534 2.70 -0.12 -19.54
CA ALA A 534 1.29 -0.38 -19.86
C ALA A 534 0.90 0.15 -21.25
N LEU A 535 1.29 1.37 -21.60
CA LEU A 535 1.03 1.96 -22.92
C LEU A 535 2.23 1.88 -23.87
N TYR A 536 3.32 1.21 -23.49
CA TYR A 536 4.46 1.07 -24.39
C TYR A 536 4.03 0.28 -25.64
N PRO A 537 4.27 0.79 -26.88
CA PRO A 537 3.63 0.26 -28.08
C PRO A 537 3.77 -1.25 -28.27
N ALA A 538 4.96 -1.81 -27.99
CA ALA A 538 5.20 -3.25 -28.14
C ALA A 538 4.49 -4.09 -27.09
N VAL A 539 4.30 -3.58 -25.86
CA VAL A 539 3.59 -4.24 -24.76
C VAL A 539 2.09 -4.17 -25.01
N LEU A 540 1.56 -2.96 -25.26
CA LEU A 540 0.15 -2.74 -25.56
C LEU A 540 -0.34 -3.61 -26.73
N ALA A 541 0.42 -3.66 -27.82
CA ALA A 541 0.09 -4.48 -28.99
C ALA A 541 0.05 -5.99 -28.68
N HIS A 542 0.75 -6.42 -27.63
CA HIS A 542 0.79 -7.83 -27.26
C HIS A 542 -0.43 -8.24 -26.45
N TYR A 543 -0.83 -7.46 -25.43
CA TYR A 543 -1.93 -7.83 -24.54
C TYR A 543 -3.29 -7.24 -24.91
N ALA A 544 -3.34 -6.06 -25.53
CA ALA A 544 -4.59 -5.36 -25.80
C ALA A 544 -5.39 -6.03 -26.93
N ARG A 545 -6.09 -7.09 -26.60
CA ARG A 545 -6.93 -7.89 -27.51
C ARG A 545 -8.34 -8.03 -26.96
N HIS A 546 -9.33 -7.85 -27.83
CA HIS A 546 -10.73 -7.95 -27.44
C HIS A 546 -11.04 -9.33 -26.81
N TYR A 547 -11.63 -9.32 -25.61
CA TYR A 547 -11.83 -10.55 -24.81
C TYR A 547 -12.64 -11.63 -25.52
N GLY A 548 -13.66 -11.25 -26.32
CA GLY A 548 -14.55 -12.20 -26.99
C GLY A 548 -14.08 -12.64 -28.39
N THR A 549 -13.40 -11.75 -29.14
CA THR A 549 -12.99 -12.04 -30.53
C THR A 549 -11.50 -12.34 -30.67
N GLY A 550 -10.66 -11.92 -29.70
CA GLY A 550 -9.19 -12.03 -29.78
C GLY A 550 -8.55 -11.01 -30.75
N GLU A 551 -9.36 -10.17 -31.41
CA GLU A 551 -8.85 -9.14 -32.32
C GLU A 551 -7.99 -8.10 -31.56
N PRO A 552 -6.86 -7.66 -32.14
CA PRO A 552 -6.05 -6.64 -31.51
C PRO A 552 -6.80 -5.30 -31.44
N MET A 553 -6.43 -4.47 -30.46
CA MET A 553 -6.97 -3.11 -30.37
C MET A 553 -6.69 -2.33 -31.66
N PRO A 554 -7.71 -1.70 -32.27
CA PRO A 554 -7.54 -0.95 -33.50
C PRO A 554 -6.51 0.17 -33.34
N PRO A 555 -5.59 0.38 -34.32
CA PRO A 555 -4.59 1.47 -34.27
C PRO A 555 -5.22 2.84 -34.03
N ALA A 556 -6.41 3.08 -34.61
CA ALA A 556 -7.15 4.33 -34.41
C ALA A 556 -7.56 4.53 -32.93
N LEU A 557 -7.87 3.46 -32.19
CA LEU A 557 -8.19 3.52 -30.77
C LEU A 557 -6.92 3.79 -29.94
N VAL A 558 -5.80 3.15 -30.27
CA VAL A 558 -4.49 3.43 -29.66
C VAL A 558 -4.11 4.89 -29.79
N GLU A 559 -4.29 5.49 -30.98
CA GLU A 559 -4.00 6.92 -31.20
C GLU A 559 -4.94 7.85 -30.42
N LYS A 560 -6.19 7.45 -30.19
CA LYS A 560 -7.11 8.20 -29.31
C LYS A 560 -6.62 8.17 -27.86
N ILE A 561 -6.22 6.99 -27.33
CA ILE A 561 -5.67 6.83 -25.98
C ILE A 561 -4.44 7.72 -25.80
N LYS A 562 -3.49 7.68 -26.74
CA LYS A 562 -2.30 8.52 -26.67
C LYS A 562 -2.61 10.02 -26.65
N ARG A 563 -3.59 10.48 -27.45
CA ARG A 563 -4.01 11.89 -27.45
C ARG A 563 -4.72 12.30 -26.17
N ALA A 564 -5.41 11.37 -25.52
CA ALA A 564 -6.10 11.61 -24.25
C ALA A 564 -5.17 11.49 -23.03
N ARG A 565 -3.90 11.10 -23.17
CA ARG A 565 -2.99 10.76 -22.07
C ARG A 565 -2.87 11.85 -21.01
N THR A 566 -2.80 13.11 -21.41
CA THR A 566 -2.68 14.25 -20.48
C THR A 566 -4.04 14.88 -20.12
N PHE A 567 -5.15 14.22 -20.51
CA PHE A 567 -6.49 14.68 -20.16
C PHE A 567 -6.79 14.37 -18.70
N ASN A 568 -7.41 15.32 -18.00
CA ASN A 568 -7.75 15.21 -16.58
C ASN A 568 -6.55 15.16 -15.61
N GLU A 569 -5.33 15.39 -16.09
CA GLU A 569 -4.12 15.43 -15.25
C GLU A 569 -4.06 16.65 -14.33
N GLY A 570 -4.82 17.71 -14.61
CA GLY A 570 -5.01 18.82 -13.67
C GLY A 570 -5.74 18.36 -12.42
N PHE A 571 -6.82 17.60 -12.57
CA PHE A 571 -7.56 16.97 -11.48
C PHE A 571 -6.66 15.99 -10.72
N ALA A 572 -6.13 14.98 -11.40
CA ALA A 572 -5.36 13.90 -10.78
C ALA A 572 -4.14 14.43 -9.98
N THR A 573 -3.42 15.40 -10.53
CA THR A 573 -2.30 16.02 -9.82
C THR A 573 -2.79 16.86 -8.63
N THR A 574 -3.90 17.63 -8.76
CA THR A 574 -4.40 18.48 -7.66
C THR A 574 -4.92 17.64 -6.50
N GLU A 575 -5.76 16.62 -6.74
CA GLU A 575 -6.28 15.74 -5.68
C GLU A 575 -5.16 15.05 -4.90
N TYR A 576 -4.08 14.65 -5.60
CA TYR A 576 -2.90 14.06 -4.99
C TYR A 576 -2.14 15.09 -4.14
N LEU A 577 -1.87 16.29 -4.69
CA LEU A 577 -1.16 17.37 -3.97
C LEU A 577 -1.92 17.79 -2.70
N GLU A 578 -3.25 17.82 -2.75
CA GLU A 578 -4.08 18.08 -1.58
C GLU A 578 -3.83 17.05 -0.49
N ALA A 579 -3.84 15.75 -0.82
CA ALA A 579 -3.58 14.68 0.13
C ALA A 579 -2.14 14.73 0.67
N ALA A 580 -1.13 14.91 -0.18
CA ALA A 580 0.28 14.94 0.25
C ALA A 580 0.60 16.17 1.12
N LEU A 581 0.03 17.33 0.81
CA LEU A 581 0.20 18.53 1.63
C LEU A 581 -0.62 18.47 2.93
N LEU A 582 -1.74 17.77 2.93
CA LEU A 582 -2.52 17.47 4.14
C LEU A 582 -1.75 16.56 5.10
N ASP A 583 -1.10 15.51 4.60
CA ASP A 583 -0.19 14.67 5.36
C ASP A 583 0.91 15.51 6.05
N LEU A 584 1.62 16.32 5.28
CA LEU A 584 2.68 17.18 5.83
C LEU A 584 2.12 18.23 6.77
N ALA A 585 0.89 18.73 6.56
CA ALA A 585 0.26 19.66 7.50
C ALA A 585 0.02 19.03 8.87
N TRP A 586 -0.50 17.79 8.92
CA TRP A 586 -0.69 17.03 10.15
C TRP A 586 0.63 16.77 10.87
N HIS A 587 1.66 16.37 10.15
CA HIS A 587 2.90 15.88 10.72
C HIS A 587 3.98 16.94 10.89
N THR A 588 3.72 18.19 10.46
CA THR A 588 4.53 19.38 10.82
C THR A 588 3.98 20.13 12.03
N LEU A 589 2.90 19.64 12.66
CA LEU A 589 2.39 20.20 13.91
C LEU A 589 3.45 20.04 15.02
N PRO A 590 3.73 21.13 15.77
CA PRO A 590 4.56 21.03 16.98
C PRO A 590 3.75 20.38 18.11
N PRO A 591 4.40 19.87 19.17
CA PRO A 591 3.70 19.41 20.36
C PRO A 591 2.76 20.48 20.92
N GLY A 592 1.53 20.09 21.21
CA GLY A 592 0.49 21.00 21.69
C GLY A 592 -0.84 20.27 21.93
N PRO A 593 -1.93 21.02 22.14
CA PRO A 593 -3.27 20.40 22.26
C PRO A 593 -3.69 19.72 20.96
N ALA A 594 -4.47 18.64 21.09
CA ALA A 594 -4.98 17.89 19.95
C ALA A 594 -5.86 18.79 19.03
N GLN A 595 -5.75 18.60 17.73
CA GLN A 595 -6.60 19.28 16.72
C GLN A 595 -7.96 18.57 16.64
N THR A 596 -8.86 18.93 17.56
CA THR A 596 -10.16 18.25 17.70
C THR A 596 -11.17 18.59 16.58
N ASN A 597 -10.97 19.68 15.84
CA ASN A 597 -11.77 20.02 14.67
C ASN A 597 -11.00 19.67 13.39
N VAL A 598 -11.07 18.39 13.03
CA VAL A 598 -10.34 17.78 11.91
C VAL A 598 -10.73 18.45 10.59
N ASP A 599 -12.03 18.66 10.33
CA ASP A 599 -12.55 19.22 9.08
C ASP A 599 -12.07 20.66 8.87
N SER A 600 -12.10 21.48 9.95
CA SER A 600 -11.58 22.86 9.89
C SER A 600 -10.07 22.90 9.69
N PHE A 601 -9.33 21.98 10.30
CA PHE A 601 -7.87 21.86 10.13
C PHE A 601 -7.53 21.53 8.68
N GLU A 602 -8.16 20.52 8.11
CA GLU A 602 -8.00 20.11 6.71
C GLU A 602 -8.27 21.28 5.76
N ALA A 603 -9.45 21.89 5.86
CA ALA A 603 -9.81 23.04 5.03
C ALA A 603 -8.82 24.21 5.17
N ALA A 604 -8.26 24.45 6.36
CA ALA A 604 -7.25 25.49 6.57
C ALA A 604 -5.91 25.12 5.93
N ALA A 605 -5.51 23.85 6.02
CA ALA A 605 -4.28 23.35 5.41
C ALA A 605 -4.30 23.47 3.88
N LEU A 606 -5.37 23.02 3.23
CA LEU A 606 -5.52 23.10 1.77
C LEU A 606 -5.52 24.55 1.27
N ARG A 607 -6.19 25.47 1.99
CA ARG A 607 -6.13 26.91 1.67
C ARG A 607 -4.72 27.49 1.85
N ARG A 608 -4.02 27.12 2.91
CA ARG A 608 -2.65 27.59 3.19
C ARG A 608 -1.69 27.26 2.06
N TYR A 609 -1.82 26.09 1.47
CA TYR A 609 -0.96 25.63 0.37
C TYR A 609 -1.48 26.01 -1.02
N HIS A 610 -2.60 26.75 -1.11
CA HIS A 610 -3.20 27.21 -2.37
C HIS A 610 -3.62 26.09 -3.33
N VAL A 611 -3.93 24.91 -2.79
CA VAL A 611 -4.40 23.76 -3.58
C VAL A 611 -5.91 23.55 -3.51
N ALA A 612 -6.62 24.20 -2.58
CA ALA A 612 -8.07 24.09 -2.44
C ALA A 612 -8.81 24.53 -3.72
N VAL A 613 -9.39 23.57 -4.43
CA VAL A 613 -10.24 23.76 -5.60
C VAL A 613 -11.62 23.20 -5.26
N PRO A 614 -12.71 24.00 -5.32
CA PRO A 614 -14.03 23.56 -4.84
C PRO A 614 -14.55 22.28 -5.49
N ASP A 615 -14.21 22.03 -6.76
CA ASP A 615 -14.70 20.92 -7.56
C ASP A 615 -13.74 19.72 -7.54
N VAL A 616 -12.56 19.87 -6.94
CA VAL A 616 -11.55 18.82 -6.80
C VAL A 616 -11.38 18.53 -5.31
N PRO A 617 -11.93 17.43 -4.78
CA PRO A 617 -11.69 17.04 -3.39
C PRO A 617 -10.32 16.36 -3.27
N PRO A 618 -9.69 16.38 -2.08
CA PRO A 618 -8.46 15.63 -1.87
C PRO A 618 -8.69 14.13 -2.13
N ARG A 619 -7.66 13.47 -2.63
CA ARG A 619 -7.69 12.02 -2.89
C ARG A 619 -8.09 11.23 -1.65
N TYR A 620 -7.73 11.73 -0.46
CA TYR A 620 -8.12 11.22 0.84
C TYR A 620 -8.44 12.37 1.77
N HIS A 621 -9.61 12.33 2.44
CA HIS A 621 -9.86 13.15 3.61
C HIS A 621 -9.18 12.54 4.85
N SER A 622 -8.89 13.36 5.84
CA SER A 622 -8.22 12.95 7.07
C SER A 622 -8.86 11.72 7.72
N SER A 623 -10.20 11.65 7.71
CA SER A 623 -10.97 10.59 8.39
C SER A 623 -10.74 9.18 7.84
N TYR A 624 -10.28 9.03 6.59
CA TYR A 624 -10.04 7.74 5.95
C TYR A 624 -8.67 7.61 5.26
N PHE A 625 -7.73 8.45 5.60
CA PHE A 625 -6.38 8.43 5.03
C PHE A 625 -5.51 7.33 5.67
N ALA A 626 -5.81 6.07 5.34
CA ALA A 626 -5.13 4.91 5.91
C ALA A 626 -3.61 4.97 5.79
N HIS A 627 -3.08 5.43 4.64
CA HIS A 627 -1.63 5.53 4.40
C HIS A 627 -0.88 6.22 5.54
N ILE A 628 -1.44 7.33 6.07
CA ILE A 628 -0.74 8.15 7.07
C ILE A 628 -1.11 7.82 8.52
N TRP A 629 -2.23 7.09 8.78
CA TRP A 629 -2.63 6.79 10.14
C TRP A 629 -2.29 5.35 10.58
N ASP A 630 -2.21 4.42 9.61
CA ASP A 630 -1.93 2.99 9.86
C ASP A 630 -0.93 2.40 8.86
N GLY A 631 -0.85 2.91 7.64
CA GLY A 631 -0.10 2.33 6.53
C GLY A 631 1.40 2.63 6.47
N GLY A 632 1.98 3.35 7.46
CA GLY A 632 3.42 3.62 7.52
C GLY A 632 3.92 4.75 6.61
N TYR A 633 3.01 5.53 5.99
CA TYR A 633 3.33 6.71 5.17
C TYR A 633 3.16 8.03 5.94
N ASP A 634 3.23 8.01 7.26
CA ASP A 634 3.16 9.21 8.09
C ASP A 634 4.29 10.19 7.76
N ALA A 635 3.92 11.40 7.33
CA ALA A 635 4.80 12.41 6.73
C ALA A 635 5.53 11.95 5.45
N ASN A 636 5.09 10.86 4.82
CA ASN A 636 5.74 10.25 3.65
C ASN A 636 4.84 10.17 2.41
N TYR A 637 3.61 10.67 2.43
CA TYR A 637 2.74 10.57 1.25
C TYR A 637 3.27 11.37 0.04
N TYR A 638 4.15 12.35 0.28
CA TYR A 638 4.90 13.05 -0.78
C TYR A 638 5.78 12.11 -1.62
N ALA A 639 6.07 10.92 -1.11
CA ALA A 639 6.99 9.95 -1.69
C ALA A 639 6.62 9.54 -3.12
N TYR A 640 5.33 9.44 -3.45
CA TYR A 640 4.88 9.14 -4.80
C TYR A 640 5.37 10.19 -5.81
N MET A 641 5.16 11.48 -5.52
CA MET A 641 5.62 12.56 -6.41
C MET A 641 7.15 12.68 -6.45
N TRP A 642 7.81 12.41 -5.31
CA TRP A 642 9.27 12.40 -5.25
C TRP A 642 9.86 11.26 -6.09
N SER A 643 9.29 10.07 -5.98
CA SER A 643 9.69 8.90 -6.76
C SER A 643 9.36 9.06 -8.24
N GLU A 644 8.24 9.69 -8.59
CA GLU A 644 7.83 9.94 -9.96
C GLU A 644 8.80 10.85 -10.72
N VAL A 645 9.38 11.86 -10.05
CA VAL A 645 10.50 12.64 -10.63
C VAL A 645 11.67 11.75 -11.02
N ILE A 646 11.95 10.71 -10.21
CA ILE A 646 13.07 9.79 -10.43
C ILE A 646 12.74 8.78 -11.53
N ASP A 647 11.54 8.21 -11.49
CA ASP A 647 11.15 7.17 -12.43
C ASP A 647 10.92 7.70 -13.84
N ASP A 648 10.27 8.85 -13.99
CA ASP A 648 10.09 9.52 -15.30
C ASP A 648 11.44 9.86 -15.96
N ASP A 649 12.40 10.35 -15.17
CA ASP A 649 13.75 10.59 -15.69
C ASP A 649 14.51 9.28 -15.99
N ALA A 650 14.24 8.21 -15.23
CA ALA A 650 14.76 6.88 -15.56
C ALA A 650 14.12 6.33 -16.83
N PHE A 651 12.81 6.51 -17.04
CA PHE A 651 12.14 6.09 -18.26
C PHE A 651 12.60 6.91 -19.49
N ALA A 652 12.85 8.21 -19.30
CA ALA A 652 13.49 9.03 -20.34
C ALA A 652 14.85 8.44 -20.76
N TRP A 653 15.66 7.94 -19.79
CA TRP A 653 16.90 7.24 -20.11
C TRP A 653 16.65 6.00 -20.98
N PHE A 654 15.63 5.17 -20.65
CA PHE A 654 15.28 4.01 -21.48
C PHE A 654 14.91 4.43 -22.90
N THR A 655 14.11 5.47 -23.04
CA THR A 655 13.71 6.01 -24.36
C THR A 655 14.93 6.48 -25.17
N GLU A 656 15.87 7.17 -24.54
CA GLU A 656 17.15 7.61 -25.15
C GLU A 656 18.02 6.43 -25.62
N HIS A 657 17.86 5.23 -25.01
CA HIS A 657 18.71 4.05 -25.23
C HIS A 657 17.97 2.88 -25.91
N GLY A 658 16.86 3.13 -26.61
CA GLY A 658 16.16 2.12 -27.42
C GLY A 658 15.02 1.39 -26.69
N GLY A 659 14.59 1.89 -25.54
CA GLY A 659 13.35 1.46 -24.85
C GLY A 659 13.39 0.04 -24.30
N LEU A 660 12.41 -0.78 -24.68
CA LEU A 660 12.15 -2.13 -24.16
C LEU A 660 13.20 -3.14 -24.68
N THR A 661 14.40 -3.09 -24.14
CA THR A 661 15.49 -4.01 -24.49
C THR A 661 16.02 -4.77 -23.28
N ARG A 662 16.54 -5.99 -23.50
CA ARG A 662 17.19 -6.79 -22.46
C ARG A 662 18.40 -6.08 -21.84
N ALA A 663 19.16 -5.32 -22.64
CA ALA A 663 20.33 -4.60 -22.15
C ALA A 663 19.95 -3.50 -21.17
N ASN A 664 18.92 -2.74 -21.49
CA ASN A 664 18.40 -1.68 -20.60
C ASN A 664 17.81 -2.28 -19.32
N GLY A 665 16.97 -3.31 -19.46
CA GLY A 665 16.41 -4.03 -18.32
C GLY A 665 17.49 -4.62 -17.41
N LYS A 666 18.53 -5.25 -18.00
CA LYS A 666 19.64 -5.77 -17.21
C LYS A 666 20.36 -4.67 -16.42
N ARG A 667 20.60 -3.49 -17.02
CA ARG A 667 21.22 -2.36 -16.34
C ARG A 667 20.37 -1.89 -15.17
N PHE A 668 19.06 -1.74 -15.36
CA PHE A 668 18.12 -1.34 -14.29
C PHE A 668 18.04 -2.40 -13.17
N ARG A 669 17.95 -3.68 -13.54
CA ARG A 669 17.99 -4.80 -12.60
C ARG A 669 19.27 -4.77 -11.76
N ASP A 670 20.44 -4.67 -12.39
CA ASP A 670 21.72 -4.78 -11.69
C ASP A 670 22.02 -3.55 -10.80
N MET A 671 21.57 -2.37 -11.18
CA MET A 671 21.94 -1.12 -10.52
C MET A 671 20.87 -0.61 -9.54
N ILE A 672 19.61 -1.01 -9.73
CA ILE A 672 18.45 -0.56 -8.93
C ILE A 672 17.75 -1.76 -8.28
N LEU A 673 17.03 -2.60 -9.04
CA LEU A 673 16.11 -3.60 -8.51
C LEU A 673 16.78 -4.65 -7.60
N SER A 674 17.99 -5.09 -7.94
CA SER A 674 18.67 -6.14 -7.16
C SER A 674 19.37 -5.62 -5.91
N ARG A 675 19.45 -4.32 -5.74
CA ARG A 675 20.31 -3.69 -4.73
C ARG A 675 19.63 -3.48 -3.38
N GLY A 676 18.30 -3.38 -3.35
CA GLY A 676 17.59 -3.02 -2.12
C GLY A 676 18.18 -1.78 -1.44
N GLY A 677 18.13 -1.73 -0.12
CA GLY A 677 18.65 -0.64 0.70
C GLY A 677 20.14 -0.73 1.04
N THR A 678 21.02 -1.17 0.11
CA THR A 678 22.44 -1.41 0.39
C THR A 678 23.33 -0.17 0.36
N GLY A 679 22.76 1.05 0.18
CA GLY A 679 23.49 2.30 0.14
C GLY A 679 22.57 3.50 0.01
N ASP A 680 23.14 4.67 -0.26
CA ASP A 680 22.39 5.90 -0.55
C ASP A 680 21.73 5.82 -1.92
N MET A 681 20.40 5.99 -1.96
CA MET A 681 19.60 5.84 -3.20
C MET A 681 19.96 6.89 -4.26
N GLY A 682 20.27 8.12 -3.84
CA GLY A 682 20.71 9.17 -4.76
C GLY A 682 22.05 8.83 -5.43
N VAL A 683 22.96 8.18 -4.69
CA VAL A 683 24.23 7.68 -5.27
C VAL A 683 23.95 6.55 -6.26
N MET A 684 23.06 5.61 -5.92
CA MET A 684 22.69 4.52 -6.83
C MET A 684 22.03 5.04 -8.10
N TYR A 685 21.11 5.98 -7.97
CA TYR A 685 20.44 6.60 -9.11
C TYR A 685 21.45 7.35 -10.02
N ARG A 686 22.33 8.18 -9.46
CA ARG A 686 23.39 8.84 -10.24
C ARG A 686 24.29 7.83 -10.95
N ALA A 687 24.61 6.70 -10.34
CA ALA A 687 25.38 5.65 -11.01
C ALA A 687 24.61 5.04 -12.20
N PHE A 688 23.27 4.89 -12.10
CA PHE A 688 22.42 4.44 -13.18
C PHE A 688 22.27 5.51 -14.27
N ARG A 689 21.87 6.74 -13.90
CA ARG A 689 21.48 7.81 -14.85
C ARG A 689 22.66 8.62 -15.37
N GLY A 690 23.76 8.71 -14.59
CA GLY A 690 24.92 9.58 -14.84
C GLY A 690 24.79 11.00 -14.28
N ARG A 691 23.65 11.34 -13.65
CA ARG A 691 23.34 12.64 -13.03
C ARG A 691 22.19 12.50 -12.04
N ASP A 692 21.85 13.56 -11.34
CA ASP A 692 20.62 13.63 -10.55
C ASP A 692 19.37 13.63 -11.45
N ALA A 693 18.22 13.18 -10.90
CA ALA A 693 16.95 13.24 -11.58
C ALA A 693 16.54 14.68 -11.91
N ARG A 694 15.78 14.84 -12.97
CA ARG A 694 15.23 16.11 -13.43
C ARG A 694 13.71 16.06 -13.43
N ILE A 695 13.07 17.18 -13.15
CA ILE A 695 11.62 17.30 -13.05
C ILE A 695 10.94 17.42 -14.44
N GLU A 696 11.67 17.81 -15.49
CA GLU A 696 11.09 18.08 -16.80
C GLU A 696 10.33 16.88 -17.39
N PRO A 697 10.82 15.61 -17.29
CA PRO A 697 10.06 14.46 -17.77
C PRO A 697 8.68 14.34 -17.12
N LEU A 698 8.58 14.50 -15.80
CA LEU A 698 7.32 14.50 -15.06
C LEU A 698 6.36 15.61 -15.54
N LEU A 699 6.87 16.82 -15.72
CA LEU A 699 6.05 17.93 -16.22
C LEU A 699 5.52 17.67 -17.64
N GLU A 700 6.32 17.01 -18.50
CA GLU A 700 5.93 16.60 -19.84
C GLU A 700 4.88 15.47 -19.80
N GLU A 701 5.08 14.45 -18.94
CA GLU A 701 4.16 13.32 -18.79
C GLU A 701 2.77 13.79 -18.33
N ARG A 702 2.72 14.65 -17.31
CA ARG A 702 1.48 15.23 -16.77
C ARG A 702 0.90 16.39 -17.58
N GLY A 703 1.58 16.81 -18.66
CA GLY A 703 1.13 17.94 -19.49
C GLY A 703 1.02 19.25 -18.70
N LEU A 704 1.93 19.46 -17.73
CA LEU A 704 2.00 20.65 -16.88
C LEU A 704 2.98 21.71 -17.39
N VAL A 705 3.62 21.48 -18.54
CA VAL A 705 4.55 22.43 -19.17
C VAL A 705 3.75 23.53 -19.88
N PRO A 706 3.95 24.83 -19.58
CA PRO A 706 3.28 25.91 -20.29
C PRO A 706 3.70 25.91 -21.78
N GLY A 707 2.77 25.74 -22.70
CA GLY A 707 2.95 26.04 -24.12
C GLY A 707 3.30 24.89 -25.06
N ARG A 708 3.27 23.64 -24.66
CA ARG A 708 3.36 22.49 -25.58
C ARG A 708 2.05 21.68 -25.57
N VAL A 709 1.01 22.20 -26.20
CA VAL A 709 -0.06 21.33 -26.74
C VAL A 709 0.50 20.71 -28.02
N ARG A 710 0.90 19.45 -27.98
CA ARG A 710 1.23 18.64 -29.14
C ARG A 710 0.00 17.95 -29.71
#